data_e7355551de2bc2801296bdb006e5d26e
#
_entry.id   e7355551de2bc2801296bdb006e5d26e
#
_cell.length_a   1.000
_cell.length_b   1.000
_cell.length_c   1.000
_cell.angle_alpha   90.00
_cell.angle_beta   90.00
_cell.angle_gamma   90.00
#
_symmetry.space_group_name_H-M   'P 1'
#
loop_
_entity.id
_entity.type
_entity.pdbx_description
1 polymer ?
#
loop_
_entity_poly.entity_id
_entity_poly.type
_entity_poly.pdbx_seq_one_letter_code
_entity_poly.pdbx_strand_id
1 'polypeptide(L)'
;MICTVIQRKSYEEILSLLDDPWIELAEIRLDLCSLSDEETETLFSDTDTPLIATCRIENTGEEEAERRLSLAIRAGARYADLELEASSAFSKRFRDLCRECGTEIIRSYHNFQETPDLEFLQQVRARCYRYGADIAKIVTTASSAEDCKALEALYEAEGGPLVAFAMGPEGRRSRIDCLRLGAPFSYASLSADLSTAAGQYTFEEMHRKVYGGFRGFWRVGDLTMPASKSFAQRAIICAALAKGRSHLRGYTPCEDSENAIRVAQTLGAKIRRDGTTLTIDGTGAARTSLEELNTGESGLLTRLCIPIMAVLNDRPLTILGEKTLLQRPLKGVQSIMASFGVPVRSEKVPMEITPPLIPGNAEISGRDGSQLISGLMAALPLCGKNSTIYVSEPKSIPYMFITEDVLGKFGVRIKAEMEGDERMLEEQDWSGCSQVSFSIRGGQSYKAADLDIEGDWSAGAVFLVAGAIFGKAEVSGLNTDSLQADLAIADILVQAGAVVSELDGSVCVSKAPLERFDADLGNAPDLFPICSVLAAFCDGITTLKGVGRLHDKESDRAVAILEMLARFGVRAQIVEDELQIEGRNLSSRIVSGDLLKGGSFTTHHDHRMAMALKIASMGADSPVVLDDADCVAKSFPGFWELFDY
;
A
#
# COMPACT_ATOMS: atom_id res chain seq x y z
N MET A 1 11.19 16.00 -9.87
CA MET A 1 10.32 16.78 -8.94
C MET A 1 10.27 18.24 -9.36
N ILE A 2 9.24 18.98 -8.94
CA ILE A 2 9.16 20.44 -9.10
C ILE A 2 9.53 21.07 -7.75
N CYS A 3 10.60 21.86 -7.74
CA CYS A 3 10.99 22.64 -6.58
C CYS A 3 10.28 24.02 -6.62
N THR A 4 9.43 24.26 -5.63
CA THR A 4 8.71 25.54 -5.49
C THR A 4 9.57 26.55 -4.76
N VAL A 5 9.87 27.68 -5.39
CA VAL A 5 10.66 28.75 -4.78
C VAL A 5 9.77 29.62 -3.90
N ILE A 6 10.04 29.64 -2.60
CA ILE A 6 9.32 30.43 -1.60
C ILE A 6 10.19 31.64 -1.19
N GLN A 7 9.65 32.82 -1.41
CA GLN A 7 10.28 34.08 -1.05
C GLN A 7 9.24 35.15 -0.63
N ARG A 8 9.65 36.14 0.15
CA ARG A 8 8.82 37.25 0.61
C ARG A 8 7.56 36.80 1.34
N LYS A 9 7.69 35.73 2.12
CA LYS A 9 6.62 35.13 2.92
C LYS A 9 6.98 35.18 4.40
N SER A 10 5.96 35.27 5.26
CA SER A 10 6.08 35.07 6.71
C SER A 10 6.15 33.59 7.04
N TYR A 11 6.50 33.28 8.29
CA TYR A 11 6.54 31.92 8.78
C TYR A 11 5.20 31.19 8.61
N GLU A 12 4.09 31.82 9.02
CA GLU A 12 2.75 31.22 8.93
C GLU A 12 2.31 31.00 7.47
N GLU A 13 2.65 31.97 6.58
CA GLU A 13 2.37 31.80 5.15
C GLU A 13 3.16 30.63 4.55
N ILE A 14 4.42 30.45 4.97
CA ILE A 14 5.25 29.32 4.51
C ILE A 14 4.66 27.99 4.98
N LEU A 15 4.29 27.86 6.25
CA LEU A 15 3.65 26.65 6.77
C LEU A 15 2.36 26.31 6.01
N SER A 16 1.50 27.31 5.79
CA SER A 16 0.27 27.13 5.02
C SER A 16 0.52 26.68 3.57
N LEU A 17 1.62 27.14 2.96
CA LEU A 17 2.01 26.70 1.61
C LEU A 17 2.55 25.26 1.62
N LEU A 18 3.33 24.89 2.62
CA LEU A 18 3.90 23.54 2.76
C LEU A 18 2.86 22.48 3.12
N ASP A 19 1.70 22.90 3.63
CA ASP A 19 0.53 22.04 3.77
C ASP A 19 -0.10 21.64 2.41
N ASP A 20 0.25 22.35 1.31
CA ASP A 20 -0.21 21.97 -0.02
C ASP A 20 0.47 20.67 -0.47
N PRO A 21 -0.28 19.58 -0.61
CA PRO A 21 0.26 18.26 -0.96
C PRO A 21 0.92 18.21 -2.35
N TRP A 22 0.76 19.29 -3.15
CA TRP A 22 1.38 19.39 -4.47
C TRP A 22 2.81 19.89 -4.43
N ILE A 23 3.26 20.47 -3.30
CA ILE A 23 4.62 20.94 -3.11
C ILE A 23 5.51 19.77 -2.63
N GLU A 24 6.15 19.09 -3.58
CA GLU A 24 7.03 17.94 -3.33
C GLU A 24 8.42 18.33 -2.80
N LEU A 25 8.85 19.56 -3.05
CA LEU A 25 10.14 20.12 -2.67
C LEU A 25 10.01 21.65 -2.66
N ALA A 26 10.51 22.33 -1.64
CA ALA A 26 10.52 23.78 -1.59
C ALA A 26 11.91 24.36 -1.36
N GLU A 27 12.26 25.42 -2.11
CA GLU A 27 13.43 26.25 -1.84
C GLU A 27 13.01 27.44 -0.98
N ILE A 28 13.56 27.54 0.22
CA ILE A 28 13.35 28.69 1.11
C ILE A 28 14.46 29.72 0.88
N ARG A 29 14.09 30.87 0.34
CA ARG A 29 14.99 32.00 0.12
C ARG A 29 15.19 32.78 1.43
N LEU A 30 16.10 32.27 2.28
CA LEU A 30 16.40 32.86 3.59
C LEU A 30 16.82 34.33 3.52
N ASP A 31 17.41 34.76 2.40
CA ASP A 31 17.78 36.13 2.12
C ASP A 31 16.59 37.03 1.79
N LEU A 32 15.44 36.46 1.42
CA LEU A 32 14.25 37.22 0.99
C LEU A 32 13.01 36.97 1.86
N CYS A 33 13.04 35.97 2.73
CA CYS A 33 11.99 35.71 3.72
C CYS A 33 12.30 36.42 5.04
N SER A 34 11.26 36.90 5.73
CA SER A 34 11.38 37.56 7.05
C SER A 34 11.18 36.51 8.15
N LEU A 35 12.19 35.66 8.37
CA LEU A 35 12.19 34.61 9.39
C LEU A 35 13.15 34.99 10.52
N SER A 36 12.73 34.81 11.77
CA SER A 36 13.62 34.79 12.93
C SER A 36 14.46 33.51 12.98
N ASP A 37 15.44 33.47 13.86
CA ASP A 37 16.25 32.25 14.03
C ASP A 37 15.41 31.06 14.54
N GLU A 38 14.53 31.31 15.51
CA GLU A 38 13.63 30.28 16.08
C GLU A 38 12.64 29.77 15.03
N GLU A 39 12.03 30.66 14.23
CA GLU A 39 11.13 30.26 13.13
C GLU A 39 11.90 29.47 12.05
N THR A 40 13.15 29.83 11.76
CA THR A 40 13.99 29.08 10.81
C THR A 40 14.28 27.67 11.34
N GLU A 41 14.68 27.56 12.61
CA GLU A 41 14.94 26.25 13.23
C GLU A 41 13.69 25.37 13.20
N THR A 42 12.53 25.89 13.65
CA THR A 42 11.26 25.15 13.67
C THR A 42 10.83 24.75 12.26
N LEU A 43 10.95 25.66 11.28
CA LEU A 43 10.57 25.36 9.89
C LEU A 43 11.34 24.19 9.30
N PHE A 44 12.64 24.12 9.51
CA PHE A 44 13.48 23.06 8.95
C PHE A 44 13.47 21.76 9.77
N SER A 45 13.08 21.81 11.06
CA SER A 45 12.99 20.61 11.90
C SER A 45 11.64 19.89 11.82
N ASP A 46 10.54 20.64 11.69
CA ASP A 46 9.19 20.12 11.91
C ASP A 46 8.39 19.92 10.61
N THR A 47 8.97 20.23 9.45
CA THR A 47 8.29 20.13 8.17
C THR A 47 8.56 18.81 7.47
N ASP A 48 7.52 18.08 7.10
CA ASP A 48 7.61 16.82 6.33
C ASP A 48 8.09 17.04 4.88
N THR A 49 7.80 18.21 4.29
CA THR A 49 8.24 18.56 2.93
C THR A 49 9.75 18.79 2.90
N PRO A 50 10.51 18.12 2.03
CA PRO A 50 11.95 18.37 1.89
C PRO A 50 12.23 19.82 1.53
N LEU A 51 13.16 20.47 2.26
CA LEU A 51 13.49 21.88 2.05
C LEU A 51 14.92 22.06 1.54
N ILE A 52 15.08 23.04 0.61
CA ILE A 52 16.37 23.57 0.18
C ILE A 52 16.61 24.89 0.91
N ALA A 53 17.67 24.99 1.69
CA ALA A 53 18.12 26.24 2.29
C ALA A 53 18.96 27.04 1.28
N THR A 54 18.52 28.24 0.91
CA THR A 54 19.23 29.14 -0.01
C THR A 54 19.34 30.54 0.59
N CYS A 55 20.57 31.08 0.67
CA CYS A 55 20.83 32.45 1.09
C CYS A 55 21.91 33.05 0.19
N ARG A 56 21.51 34.00 -0.67
CA ARG A 56 22.43 34.59 -1.65
C ARG A 56 23.38 35.59 -1.00
N ILE A 57 24.67 35.42 -1.28
CA ILE A 57 25.75 36.27 -0.73
C ILE A 57 25.59 37.73 -1.18
N GLU A 58 25.14 37.96 -2.40
CA GLU A 58 24.91 39.30 -2.95
C GLU A 58 23.88 40.12 -2.17
N ASN A 59 22.90 39.46 -1.53
CA ASN A 59 21.81 40.14 -0.80
C ASN A 59 22.13 40.38 0.69
N THR A 60 22.96 39.54 1.31
CA THR A 60 23.18 39.58 2.76
C THR A 60 24.63 39.74 3.17
N GLY A 61 25.56 39.50 2.26
CA GLY A 61 26.98 39.36 2.57
C GLY A 61 27.31 37.94 3.04
N GLU A 62 28.61 37.59 2.95
CA GLU A 62 29.07 36.20 3.19
C GLU A 62 28.87 35.75 4.65
N GLU A 63 29.13 36.62 5.62
CA GLU A 63 29.02 36.32 7.05
C GLU A 63 27.57 35.98 7.46
N GLU A 64 26.60 36.76 7.01
CA GLU A 64 25.20 36.57 7.31
C GLU A 64 24.63 35.38 6.51
N ALA A 65 25.06 35.17 5.25
CA ALA A 65 24.68 33.98 4.48
C ALA A 65 25.17 32.71 5.16
N GLU A 66 26.41 32.67 5.64
CA GLU A 66 26.97 31.55 6.40
C GLU A 66 26.17 31.28 7.67
N ARG A 67 25.81 32.32 8.41
CA ARG A 67 25.05 32.21 9.66
C ARG A 67 23.68 31.56 9.40
N ARG A 68 22.90 32.09 8.44
CA ARG A 68 21.54 31.61 8.12
C ARG A 68 21.55 30.21 7.55
N LEU A 69 22.46 29.92 6.63
CA LEU A 69 22.59 28.55 6.08
C LEU A 69 22.99 27.55 7.15
N SER A 70 23.91 27.93 8.06
CA SER A 70 24.33 27.05 9.16
C SER A 70 23.17 26.73 10.11
N LEU A 71 22.29 27.69 10.37
CA LEU A 71 21.11 27.50 11.20
C LEU A 71 20.16 26.47 10.56
N ALA A 72 19.79 26.67 9.30
CA ALA A 72 18.90 25.78 8.55
C ALA A 72 19.48 24.35 8.39
N ILE A 73 20.80 24.24 8.14
CA ILE A 73 21.48 22.95 8.03
C ILE A 73 21.40 22.17 9.35
N ARG A 74 21.68 22.84 10.50
CA ARG A 74 21.59 22.22 11.83
C ARG A 74 20.17 21.80 12.20
N ALA A 75 19.18 22.54 11.69
CA ALA A 75 17.76 22.26 11.88
C ALA A 75 17.21 21.15 10.97
N GLY A 76 18.00 20.60 10.06
CA GLY A 76 17.58 19.44 9.25
C GLY A 76 17.27 19.73 7.79
N ALA A 77 17.79 20.82 7.21
CA ALA A 77 17.64 21.08 5.78
C ALA A 77 18.04 19.88 4.93
N ARG A 78 17.17 19.43 4.04
CA ARG A 78 17.45 18.30 3.14
C ARG A 78 18.56 18.64 2.15
N TYR A 79 18.53 19.87 1.62
CA TYR A 79 19.54 20.41 0.72
C TYR A 79 19.97 21.80 1.17
N ALA A 80 21.21 22.18 0.86
CA ALA A 80 21.68 23.56 1.02
C ALA A 80 22.43 24.01 -0.23
N ASP A 81 22.05 25.19 -0.75
CA ASP A 81 22.61 25.80 -1.97
C ASP A 81 23.66 26.85 -1.61
N LEU A 82 24.88 26.66 -2.09
CA LEU A 82 25.97 27.64 -1.98
C LEU A 82 26.59 27.92 -3.35
N GLU A 83 26.68 29.21 -3.67
CA GLU A 83 27.27 29.71 -4.92
C GLU A 83 28.75 29.39 -5.05
N LEU A 84 29.23 29.17 -6.29
CA LEU A 84 30.65 28.91 -6.56
C LEU A 84 31.56 30.09 -6.26
N GLU A 85 30.99 31.29 -6.15
CA GLU A 85 31.67 32.56 -5.86
C GLU A 85 32.04 32.73 -4.37
N ALA A 86 31.46 31.89 -3.49
CA ALA A 86 31.75 31.89 -2.05
C ALA A 86 33.25 31.66 -1.79
N SER A 87 33.79 32.35 -0.77
CA SER A 87 35.20 32.19 -0.39
C SER A 87 35.57 30.75 -0.09
N SER A 88 36.83 30.39 -0.30
CA SER A 88 37.33 29.04 0.01
C SER A 88 37.17 28.69 1.48
N ALA A 89 37.25 29.67 2.38
CA ALA A 89 37.07 29.48 3.81
C ALA A 89 35.62 29.12 4.15
N PHE A 90 34.66 29.87 3.64
CA PHE A 90 33.24 29.60 3.79
C PHE A 90 32.88 28.25 3.14
N SER A 91 33.27 28.02 1.89
CA SER A 91 33.01 26.75 1.18
C SER A 91 33.49 25.52 1.95
N LYS A 92 34.62 25.63 2.69
CA LYS A 92 35.12 24.53 3.50
C LYS A 92 34.22 24.29 4.74
N ARG A 93 33.94 25.35 5.52
CA ARG A 93 33.09 25.24 6.71
C ARG A 93 31.69 24.75 6.38
N PHE A 94 31.09 25.28 5.31
CA PHE A 94 29.79 24.86 4.80
C PHE A 94 29.76 23.36 4.47
N ARG A 95 30.73 22.87 3.69
CA ARG A 95 30.82 21.46 3.33
C ARG A 95 31.00 20.56 4.56
N ASP A 96 31.86 20.97 5.49
CA ASP A 96 32.14 20.18 6.69
C ASP A 96 30.86 20.09 7.57
N LEU A 97 30.09 21.18 7.71
CA LEU A 97 28.82 21.22 8.42
C LEU A 97 27.72 20.38 7.73
N CYS A 98 27.55 20.49 6.40
CA CYS A 98 26.58 19.68 5.67
C CYS A 98 26.84 18.17 5.85
N ARG A 99 28.11 17.76 5.82
CA ARG A 99 28.48 16.36 6.06
C ARG A 99 28.21 15.90 7.48
N GLU A 100 28.43 16.76 8.46
CA GLU A 100 28.12 16.48 9.88
C GLU A 100 26.62 16.29 10.10
N CYS A 101 25.77 17.09 9.42
CA CYS A 101 24.31 17.06 9.58
C CYS A 101 23.59 16.17 8.59
N GLY A 102 24.27 15.59 7.59
CA GLY A 102 23.64 14.75 6.55
C GLY A 102 22.87 15.54 5.49
N THR A 103 23.12 16.84 5.35
CA THR A 103 22.52 17.70 4.33
C THR A 103 23.23 17.55 3.00
N GLU A 104 22.50 17.36 1.89
CA GLU A 104 23.06 17.32 0.54
C GLU A 104 23.41 18.70 0.02
N ILE A 105 24.56 18.80 -0.64
CA ILE A 105 25.15 20.06 -1.11
C ILE A 105 24.77 20.34 -2.55
N ILE A 106 24.10 21.46 -2.79
CA ILE A 106 23.95 22.05 -4.12
C ILE A 106 25.03 23.10 -4.29
N ARG A 107 25.89 22.93 -5.34
CA ARG A 107 26.82 23.99 -5.73
C ARG A 107 26.29 24.65 -6.97
N SER A 108 26.00 25.96 -6.88
CA SER A 108 25.34 26.70 -7.94
C SER A 108 26.26 27.70 -8.63
N TYR A 109 26.10 27.79 -9.96
CA TYR A 109 26.65 28.81 -10.84
C TYR A 109 25.52 29.52 -11.57
N HIS A 110 25.53 30.84 -11.58
CA HIS A 110 24.54 31.65 -12.26
C HIS A 110 25.24 32.64 -13.22
N ASN A 111 24.75 32.69 -14.49
CA ASN A 111 25.14 33.71 -15.45
C ASN A 111 23.88 34.44 -15.95
N PHE A 112 23.68 35.66 -15.48
CA PHE A 112 22.51 36.47 -15.81
C PHE A 112 22.62 37.19 -17.16
N GLN A 113 23.75 37.08 -17.87
CA GLN A 113 24.01 37.81 -19.11
C GLN A 113 23.90 36.91 -20.34
N GLU A 114 24.54 35.74 -20.32
CA GLU A 114 24.65 34.88 -21.46
C GLU A 114 24.79 33.41 -21.06
N THR A 115 24.73 32.50 -22.04
CA THR A 115 25.12 31.10 -21.91
C THR A 115 26.52 30.90 -22.54
N PRO A 116 27.53 30.61 -21.71
CA PRO A 116 28.88 30.27 -22.22
C PRO A 116 28.90 29.01 -23.09
N ASP A 117 30.01 28.78 -23.79
CA ASP A 117 30.19 27.59 -24.58
C ASP A 117 30.22 26.30 -23.73
N LEU A 118 30.00 25.17 -24.37
CA LEU A 118 29.92 23.86 -23.72
C LEU A 118 31.20 23.50 -22.95
N GLU A 119 32.36 23.84 -23.45
CA GLU A 119 33.63 23.55 -22.78
C GLU A 119 33.73 24.27 -21.43
N PHE A 120 33.41 25.54 -21.41
CA PHE A 120 33.37 26.32 -20.18
C PHE A 120 32.33 25.76 -19.20
N LEU A 121 31.13 25.41 -19.67
CA LEU A 121 30.07 24.84 -18.83
C LEU A 121 30.46 23.48 -18.22
N GLN A 122 31.20 22.65 -18.97
CA GLN A 122 31.78 21.40 -18.46
C GLN A 122 32.81 21.68 -17.34
N GLN A 123 33.66 22.71 -17.54
CA GLN A 123 34.60 23.12 -16.50
C GLN A 123 33.89 23.63 -15.24
N VAL A 124 32.79 24.37 -15.39
CA VAL A 124 31.93 24.82 -14.27
C VAL A 124 31.35 23.61 -13.53
N ARG A 125 30.80 22.63 -14.26
CA ARG A 125 30.28 21.39 -13.68
C ARG A 125 31.36 20.66 -12.88
N ALA A 126 32.53 20.46 -13.48
CA ALA A 126 33.65 19.82 -12.80
C ALA A 126 34.11 20.60 -11.55
N ARG A 127 34.04 21.92 -11.59
CA ARG A 127 34.33 22.78 -10.44
C ARG A 127 33.32 22.61 -9.32
N CYS A 128 32.01 22.50 -9.60
CA CYS A 128 30.98 22.21 -8.60
C CYS A 128 31.33 20.95 -7.80
N TYR A 129 31.64 19.85 -8.48
CA TYR A 129 32.01 18.59 -7.82
C TYR A 129 33.33 18.66 -7.08
N ARG A 130 34.31 19.39 -7.59
CA ARG A 130 35.59 19.62 -6.88
C ARG A 130 35.38 20.35 -5.55
N TYR A 131 34.37 21.23 -5.48
CA TYR A 131 33.98 21.93 -4.25
C TYR A 131 32.99 21.13 -3.38
N GLY A 132 32.75 19.87 -3.71
CA GLY A 132 32.00 18.92 -2.88
C GLY A 132 30.50 18.92 -3.09
N ALA A 133 30.04 19.25 -4.30
CA ALA A 133 28.63 19.14 -4.64
C ALA A 133 28.15 17.68 -4.62
N ASP A 134 26.97 17.45 -4.11
CA ASP A 134 26.15 16.27 -4.39
C ASP A 134 25.31 16.51 -5.66
N ILE A 135 24.90 17.76 -5.88
CA ILE A 135 24.18 18.22 -7.08
C ILE A 135 24.87 19.48 -7.64
N ALA A 136 25.28 19.45 -8.90
CA ALA A 136 25.72 20.65 -9.60
C ALA A 136 24.51 21.42 -10.17
N LYS A 137 24.41 22.73 -9.90
CA LYS A 137 23.35 23.59 -10.43
C LYS A 137 23.96 24.66 -11.34
N ILE A 138 23.59 24.68 -12.63
CA ILE A 138 24.11 25.59 -13.64
C ILE A 138 22.94 26.31 -14.29
N VAL A 139 22.82 27.61 -14.04
CA VAL A 139 21.74 28.44 -14.57
C VAL A 139 22.32 29.60 -15.35
N THR A 140 21.99 29.69 -16.63
CA THR A 140 22.52 30.71 -17.55
C THR A 140 21.36 31.47 -18.20
N THR A 141 21.64 32.43 -19.08
CA THR A 141 20.62 33.17 -19.81
C THR A 141 20.70 32.84 -21.28
N ALA A 142 19.61 32.32 -21.86
CA ALA A 142 19.55 31.99 -23.28
C ALA A 142 19.06 33.19 -24.09
N SER A 143 19.78 33.48 -25.17
CA SER A 143 19.44 34.41 -26.25
C SER A 143 19.00 33.68 -27.52
N SER A 144 19.29 32.38 -27.61
CA SER A 144 19.02 31.54 -28.77
C SER A 144 18.70 30.07 -28.37
N ALA A 145 18.21 29.30 -29.32
CA ALA A 145 17.99 27.85 -29.13
C ALA A 145 19.32 27.07 -28.99
N GLU A 146 20.41 27.56 -29.58
CA GLU A 146 21.76 26.97 -29.47
C GLU A 146 22.25 27.03 -28.01
N ASP A 147 21.92 28.07 -27.27
CA ASP A 147 22.28 28.20 -25.86
C ASP A 147 21.64 27.10 -25.02
N CYS A 148 20.40 26.74 -25.33
CA CYS A 148 19.71 25.61 -24.66
C CYS A 148 20.37 24.26 -25.00
N LYS A 149 20.79 24.04 -26.26
CA LYS A 149 21.49 22.83 -26.66
C LYS A 149 22.83 22.65 -25.96
N ALA A 150 23.56 23.73 -25.69
CA ALA A 150 24.80 23.67 -24.92
C ALA A 150 24.56 23.15 -23.49
N LEU A 151 23.44 23.55 -22.86
CA LEU A 151 23.04 23.05 -21.54
C LEU A 151 22.52 21.60 -21.60
N GLU A 152 21.77 21.23 -22.63
CA GLU A 152 21.30 19.86 -22.87
C GLU A 152 22.48 18.89 -23.03
N ALA A 153 23.51 19.28 -23.78
CA ALA A 153 24.72 18.49 -23.98
C ALA A 153 25.51 18.21 -22.68
N LEU A 154 25.32 18.99 -21.64
CA LEU A 154 25.91 18.68 -20.33
C LEU A 154 25.38 17.38 -19.73
N TYR A 155 24.16 16.98 -20.04
CA TYR A 155 23.56 15.74 -19.52
C TYR A 155 24.08 14.49 -20.21
N GLU A 156 24.67 14.62 -21.41
CA GLU A 156 25.29 13.51 -22.15
C GLU A 156 26.67 13.13 -21.59
N ALA A 157 27.31 14.04 -20.85
CA ALA A 157 28.63 13.80 -20.26
C ALA A 157 28.51 12.99 -18.97
N GLU A 158 29.44 12.05 -18.74
CA GLU A 158 29.54 11.34 -17.47
C GLU A 158 29.75 12.31 -16.31
N GLY A 159 29.04 12.07 -15.20
CA GLY A 159 29.14 12.89 -13.99
C GLY A 159 27.98 12.67 -13.04
N GLY A 160 28.04 13.30 -11.86
CA GLY A 160 26.98 13.21 -10.85
C GLY A 160 25.69 13.97 -11.22
N PRO A 161 24.70 14.03 -10.29
CA PRO A 161 23.40 14.68 -10.48
C PRO A 161 23.54 16.17 -10.90
N LEU A 162 22.82 16.56 -11.96
CA LEU A 162 22.91 17.88 -12.57
C LEU A 162 21.53 18.53 -12.66
N VAL A 163 21.46 19.82 -12.31
CA VAL A 163 20.34 20.72 -12.61
C VAL A 163 20.86 21.84 -13.51
N ALA A 164 20.62 21.74 -14.82
CA ALA A 164 21.07 22.75 -15.78
C ALA A 164 19.92 23.21 -16.68
N PHE A 165 19.67 24.52 -16.71
CA PHE A 165 18.66 25.14 -17.55
C PHE A 165 18.97 26.63 -17.77
N ALA A 166 18.29 27.26 -18.74
CA ALA A 166 18.46 28.67 -19.03
C ALA A 166 17.29 29.54 -18.54
N MET A 167 17.61 30.78 -18.21
CA MET A 167 16.68 31.89 -18.00
C MET A 167 16.34 32.58 -19.33
N GLY A 168 15.38 33.48 -19.26
CA GLY A 168 14.91 34.26 -20.41
C GLY A 168 13.80 33.53 -21.18
N PRO A 169 13.13 34.26 -22.11
CA PRO A 169 12.05 33.69 -22.92
C PRO A 169 12.48 32.45 -23.75
N GLU A 170 13.65 32.52 -24.35
CA GLU A 170 14.24 31.42 -25.16
C GLU A 170 14.62 30.22 -24.29
N GLY A 171 15.06 30.46 -23.06
CA GLY A 171 15.41 29.42 -22.10
C GLY A 171 14.25 28.77 -21.37
N ARG A 172 13.02 29.30 -21.49
CA ARG A 172 11.87 28.89 -20.68
C ARG A 172 11.62 27.37 -20.74
N ARG A 173 11.71 26.80 -21.94
CA ARG A 173 11.44 25.37 -22.16
C ARG A 173 12.49 24.46 -21.50
N SER A 174 13.75 24.88 -21.47
CA SER A 174 14.85 24.11 -20.89
C SER A 174 14.61 23.72 -19.42
N ARG A 175 13.79 24.49 -18.69
CA ARG A 175 13.37 24.20 -17.30
C ARG A 175 12.52 22.92 -17.19
N ILE A 176 11.85 22.51 -18.26
CA ILE A 176 11.11 21.27 -18.33
C ILE A 176 11.99 20.19 -18.95
N ASP A 177 12.72 20.53 -20.01
CA ASP A 177 13.55 19.57 -20.74
C ASP A 177 14.68 19.04 -19.84
N CYS A 178 15.21 19.82 -18.89
CA CYS A 178 16.20 19.34 -17.92
C CYS A 178 15.69 18.15 -17.09
N LEU A 179 14.39 18.13 -16.71
CA LEU A 179 13.79 17.00 -16.02
C LEU A 179 13.77 15.73 -16.89
N ARG A 180 13.52 15.87 -18.20
CA ARG A 180 13.55 14.76 -19.16
C ARG A 180 14.94 14.22 -19.38
N LEU A 181 15.95 15.06 -19.19
CA LEU A 181 17.37 14.72 -19.32
C LEU A 181 17.98 14.15 -18.04
N GLY A 182 17.20 14.04 -16.96
CA GLY A 182 17.61 13.40 -15.72
C GLY A 182 17.96 14.35 -14.57
N ALA A 183 17.57 15.62 -14.63
CA ALA A 183 17.69 16.50 -13.48
C ALA A 183 16.80 16.00 -12.33
N PRO A 184 17.29 15.95 -11.08
CA PRO A 184 16.50 15.48 -9.95
C PRO A 184 15.28 16.36 -9.67
N PHE A 185 15.39 17.66 -9.97
CA PHE A 185 14.31 18.62 -9.86
C PHE A 185 14.55 19.83 -10.78
N SER A 186 13.51 20.65 -10.96
CA SER A 186 13.59 21.96 -11.62
C SER A 186 12.73 22.98 -10.87
N TYR A 187 12.98 24.26 -11.09
CA TYR A 187 12.48 25.35 -10.26
C TYR A 187 11.27 26.06 -10.86
N ALA A 188 10.22 26.24 -10.05
CA ALA A 188 9.03 27.04 -10.37
C ALA A 188 8.79 28.12 -9.31
N SER A 189 8.18 29.26 -9.69
CA SER A 189 7.73 30.29 -8.75
C SER A 189 6.32 29.98 -8.24
N LEU A 190 5.96 30.45 -7.05
CA LEU A 190 4.60 30.35 -6.51
C LEU A 190 3.57 31.01 -7.44
N SER A 191 3.89 32.20 -7.92
CA SER A 191 3.04 33.00 -8.80
C SER A 191 3.91 33.85 -9.75
N ALA A 192 3.29 34.45 -10.74
CA ALA A 192 4.01 35.24 -11.75
C ALA A 192 4.72 36.45 -11.18
N ASP A 193 4.14 37.12 -10.17
CA ASP A 193 4.68 38.25 -9.46
C ASP A 193 5.82 37.91 -8.48
N LEU A 194 5.92 36.65 -8.09
CA LEU A 194 6.99 36.08 -7.26
C LEU A 194 8.06 35.37 -8.08
N SER A 195 8.14 35.59 -9.38
CA SER A 195 9.20 35.03 -10.22
C SER A 195 10.58 35.56 -9.82
N THR A 196 11.55 34.66 -9.64
CA THR A 196 12.94 34.99 -9.32
C THR A 196 13.81 35.21 -10.55
N ALA A 197 13.33 34.83 -11.72
CA ALA A 197 14.08 34.91 -12.97
C ALA A 197 13.15 35.02 -14.19
N ALA A 198 13.59 35.75 -15.21
CA ALA A 198 12.85 35.85 -16.47
C ALA A 198 12.60 34.47 -17.09
N GLY A 199 11.37 34.25 -17.59
CA GLY A 199 10.96 32.97 -18.18
C GLY A 199 10.66 31.85 -17.20
N GLN A 200 10.62 32.09 -15.90
CA GLN A 200 10.22 31.09 -14.92
C GLN A 200 8.74 30.75 -15.08
N TYR A 201 8.42 29.45 -15.01
CA TYR A 201 7.03 28.98 -14.92
C TYR A 201 6.51 29.22 -13.49
N THR A 202 5.22 29.51 -13.37
CA THR A 202 4.55 29.34 -12.09
C THR A 202 4.46 27.85 -11.76
N PHE A 203 4.26 27.55 -10.48
CA PHE A 203 4.08 26.19 -10.01
C PHE A 203 2.94 25.47 -10.77
N GLU A 204 1.78 26.10 -10.90
CA GLU A 204 0.65 25.55 -11.65
C GLU A 204 0.94 25.31 -13.13
N GLU A 205 1.61 26.28 -13.79
CA GLU A 205 1.98 26.12 -15.21
C GLU A 205 2.96 24.97 -15.41
N MET A 206 3.98 24.89 -14.54
CA MET A 206 5.00 23.84 -14.63
C MET A 206 4.41 22.48 -14.31
N HIS A 207 3.60 22.40 -13.25
CA HIS A 207 2.90 21.20 -12.85
C HIS A 207 2.03 20.66 -14.01
N ARG A 208 1.23 21.53 -14.64
CA ARG A 208 0.40 21.15 -15.79
C ARG A 208 1.22 20.65 -16.97
N LYS A 209 2.40 21.22 -17.23
CA LYS A 209 3.26 20.85 -18.35
C LYS A 209 4.08 19.59 -18.09
N VAL A 210 4.49 19.35 -16.86
CA VAL A 210 5.28 18.18 -16.45
C VAL A 210 4.39 16.97 -16.20
N TYR A 211 3.29 17.17 -15.47
CA TYR A 211 2.39 16.10 -15.04
C TYR A 211 1.10 16.01 -15.87
N GLY A 212 0.89 16.92 -16.84
CA GLY A 212 -0.29 16.94 -17.70
C GLY A 212 -1.57 17.19 -16.90
N GLY A 213 -2.62 16.41 -17.16
CA GLY A 213 -3.84 16.37 -16.35
C GLY A 213 -3.69 15.46 -15.13
N PHE A 214 -2.52 14.86 -14.95
CA PHE A 214 -2.21 14.00 -13.83
C PHE A 214 -2.02 14.86 -12.57
N ARG A 215 -2.81 14.58 -11.54
CA ARG A 215 -2.63 15.20 -10.23
C ARG A 215 -1.39 14.56 -9.60
N GLY A 216 -0.25 15.23 -9.62
CA GLY A 216 1.06 14.70 -9.24
C GLY A 216 1.19 14.27 -7.78
N PHE A 217 0.22 14.65 -6.94
CA PHE A 217 0.16 14.25 -5.55
C PHE A 217 -1.27 13.89 -5.17
N TRP A 218 -1.47 12.68 -4.68
CA TRP A 218 -2.75 12.19 -4.17
C TRP A 218 -2.67 12.09 -2.65
N ARG A 219 -3.61 12.71 -1.96
CA ARG A 219 -3.71 12.65 -0.51
C ARG A 219 -5.07 12.13 -0.09
N VAL A 220 -5.05 11.13 0.76
CA VAL A 220 -6.21 10.68 1.52
C VAL A 220 -5.84 10.74 3.00
N GLY A 221 -6.55 11.57 3.75
CA GLY A 221 -6.49 11.63 5.20
C GLY A 221 -7.78 11.12 5.81
N ASP A 222 -7.69 10.67 7.05
CA ASP A 222 -8.85 10.30 7.88
C ASP A 222 -9.73 9.18 7.29
N LEU A 223 -9.10 8.24 6.58
CA LEU A 223 -9.77 7.13 5.93
C LEU A 223 -9.88 5.93 6.88
N THR A 224 -11.06 5.73 7.44
CA THR A 224 -11.32 4.55 8.28
C THR A 224 -11.62 3.32 7.43
N MET A 225 -10.87 2.24 7.65
CA MET A 225 -11.08 0.99 6.91
C MET A 225 -12.38 0.29 7.28
N PRO A 226 -13.03 -0.37 6.29
CA PRO A 226 -14.16 -1.23 6.59
C PRO A 226 -13.74 -2.40 7.49
N ALA A 227 -14.71 -2.98 8.16
CA ALA A 227 -14.52 -4.17 8.99
C ALA A 227 -13.88 -5.31 8.18
N SER A 228 -12.89 -5.99 8.75
CA SER A 228 -12.32 -7.19 8.17
C SER A 228 -13.40 -8.23 7.94
N LYS A 229 -13.71 -8.52 6.66
CA LYS A 229 -14.74 -9.50 6.30
C LYS A 229 -14.42 -10.90 6.84
N SER A 230 -13.14 -11.24 6.88
CA SER A 230 -12.68 -12.54 7.38
C SER A 230 -12.88 -12.69 8.88
N PHE A 231 -12.67 -11.62 9.64
CA PHE A 231 -12.95 -11.58 11.07
C PHE A 231 -14.46 -11.53 11.32
N ALA A 232 -15.18 -10.65 10.62
CA ALA A 232 -16.62 -10.44 10.79
C ALA A 232 -17.42 -11.73 10.56
N GLN A 233 -17.16 -12.48 9.49
CA GLN A 233 -17.85 -13.74 9.20
C GLN A 233 -17.66 -14.76 10.34
N ARG A 234 -16.42 -14.92 10.85
CA ARG A 234 -16.13 -15.80 11.98
C ARG A 234 -16.88 -15.37 13.25
N ALA A 235 -16.82 -14.09 13.59
CA ALA A 235 -17.47 -13.55 14.77
C ALA A 235 -18.99 -13.68 14.71
N ILE A 236 -19.62 -13.41 13.55
CA ILE A 236 -21.06 -13.54 13.34
C ILE A 236 -21.51 -15.00 13.53
N ILE A 237 -20.79 -15.94 12.93
CA ILE A 237 -21.14 -17.37 13.07
C ILE A 237 -20.92 -17.85 14.52
N CYS A 238 -19.80 -17.46 15.17
CA CYS A 238 -19.56 -17.81 16.56
C CYS A 238 -20.63 -17.21 17.50
N ALA A 239 -21.05 -15.94 17.26
CA ALA A 239 -22.13 -15.31 18.01
C ALA A 239 -23.48 -16.01 17.80
N ALA A 240 -23.76 -16.51 16.57
CA ALA A 240 -24.97 -17.30 16.30
C ALA A 240 -24.98 -18.64 17.05
N LEU A 241 -23.81 -19.27 17.19
CA LEU A 241 -23.62 -20.53 17.92
C LEU A 241 -23.59 -20.31 19.45
N ALA A 242 -23.36 -19.11 19.92
CA ALA A 242 -23.27 -18.79 21.34
C ALA A 242 -24.64 -18.84 22.06
N LYS A 243 -24.60 -19.11 23.34
CA LYS A 243 -25.78 -18.98 24.19
C LYS A 243 -25.79 -17.58 24.82
N GLY A 244 -26.80 -16.77 24.46
CA GLY A 244 -26.98 -15.43 25.00
C GLY A 244 -26.76 -14.34 23.93
N ARG A 245 -26.54 -13.11 24.39
CA ARG A 245 -26.45 -11.92 23.55
C ARG A 245 -25.01 -11.47 23.42
N SER A 246 -24.56 -11.32 22.17
CA SER A 246 -23.24 -10.80 21.81
C SER A 246 -23.38 -9.44 21.16
N HIS A 247 -22.36 -8.57 21.35
CA HIS A 247 -22.25 -7.28 20.67
C HIS A 247 -20.94 -7.23 19.88
N LEU A 248 -21.08 -7.12 18.57
CA LEU A 248 -19.95 -6.97 17.64
C LEU A 248 -19.90 -5.50 17.20
N ARG A 249 -18.91 -4.74 17.69
CA ARG A 249 -18.72 -3.32 17.38
C ARG A 249 -17.76 -3.15 16.20
N GLY A 250 -17.81 -2.00 15.53
CA GLY A 250 -16.97 -1.71 14.36
C GLY A 250 -17.40 -2.42 13.07
N TYR A 251 -18.58 -3.04 13.06
CA TYR A 251 -19.11 -3.71 11.87
C TYR A 251 -19.44 -2.72 10.75
N THR A 252 -18.96 -3.01 9.55
CA THR A 252 -19.38 -2.36 8.30
C THR A 252 -19.91 -3.42 7.34
N PRO A 253 -21.00 -3.15 6.60
CA PRO A 253 -21.60 -4.15 5.72
C PRO A 253 -20.77 -4.35 4.46
N CYS A 254 -20.67 -5.59 4.04
CA CYS A 254 -20.27 -5.98 2.68
C CYS A 254 -21.04 -7.27 2.30
N GLU A 255 -21.08 -7.64 1.03
CA GLU A 255 -21.87 -8.80 0.58
C GLU A 255 -21.49 -10.08 1.34
N ASP A 256 -20.20 -10.33 1.56
CA ASP A 256 -19.72 -11.52 2.27
C ASP A 256 -20.20 -11.56 3.74
N SER A 257 -20.18 -10.43 4.45
CA SER A 257 -20.62 -10.37 5.85
C SER A 257 -22.16 -10.39 5.99
N GLU A 258 -22.88 -9.81 5.04
CA GLU A 258 -24.35 -9.90 4.99
C GLU A 258 -24.82 -11.35 4.71
N ASN A 259 -24.06 -12.13 3.92
CA ASN A 259 -24.28 -13.57 3.75
C ASN A 259 -24.11 -14.31 5.09
N ALA A 260 -23.10 -13.96 5.90
CA ALA A 260 -22.92 -14.56 7.23
C ALA A 260 -24.10 -14.23 8.18
N ILE A 261 -24.63 -13.00 8.11
CA ILE A 261 -25.85 -12.62 8.83
C ILE A 261 -27.04 -13.49 8.40
N ARG A 262 -27.25 -13.68 7.09
CA ARG A 262 -28.32 -14.55 6.56
C ARG A 262 -28.19 -15.99 7.03
N VAL A 263 -26.99 -16.55 6.99
CA VAL A 263 -26.72 -17.89 7.53
C VAL A 263 -27.03 -17.95 9.03
N ALA A 264 -26.54 -16.99 9.83
CA ALA A 264 -26.80 -16.93 11.26
C ALA A 264 -28.31 -16.86 11.58
N GLN A 265 -29.08 -16.09 10.81
CA GLN A 265 -30.54 -16.02 10.92
C GLN A 265 -31.22 -17.34 10.52
N THR A 266 -30.73 -18.02 9.49
CA THR A 266 -31.20 -19.35 9.09
C THR A 266 -30.95 -20.38 10.19
N LEU A 267 -29.85 -20.25 10.93
CA LEU A 267 -29.58 -21.06 12.13
C LEU A 267 -30.46 -20.70 13.34
N GLY A 268 -31.30 -19.65 13.23
CA GLY A 268 -32.25 -19.22 14.25
C GLY A 268 -31.77 -18.06 15.13
N ALA A 269 -30.60 -17.48 14.89
CA ALA A 269 -30.13 -16.32 15.64
C ALA A 269 -30.96 -15.08 15.31
N LYS A 270 -31.18 -14.21 16.31
CA LYS A 270 -31.86 -12.93 16.13
C LYS A 270 -30.81 -11.83 16.06
N ILE A 271 -30.80 -11.09 14.96
CA ILE A 271 -29.77 -10.07 14.72
C ILE A 271 -30.44 -8.70 14.59
N ARG A 272 -29.90 -7.71 15.30
CA ARG A 272 -30.22 -6.30 15.17
C ARG A 272 -28.97 -5.53 14.87
N ARG A 273 -29.08 -4.51 14.04
CA ARG A 273 -28.02 -3.59 13.69
C ARG A 273 -28.37 -2.20 14.19
N ASP A 274 -27.43 -1.57 14.87
CA ASP A 274 -27.50 -0.20 15.33
C ASP A 274 -26.16 0.50 15.00
N GLY A 275 -26.17 1.34 13.97
CA GLY A 275 -24.96 1.93 13.42
C GLY A 275 -23.96 0.85 12.99
N THR A 276 -22.78 0.88 13.62
CA THR A 276 -21.69 -0.09 13.40
C THR A 276 -21.69 -1.25 14.42
N THR A 277 -22.75 -1.41 15.19
CA THR A 277 -22.87 -2.50 16.19
C THR A 277 -23.90 -3.53 15.74
N LEU A 278 -23.50 -4.80 15.68
CA LEU A 278 -24.40 -5.93 15.56
C LEU A 278 -24.69 -6.52 16.94
N THR A 279 -25.96 -6.60 17.29
CA THR A 279 -26.43 -7.33 18.47
C THR A 279 -27.00 -8.65 18.01
N ILE A 280 -26.42 -9.77 18.47
CA ILE A 280 -26.77 -11.13 18.05
C ILE A 280 -27.22 -11.94 19.26
N ASP A 281 -28.49 -12.33 19.28
CA ASP A 281 -29.04 -13.30 20.24
C ASP A 281 -28.84 -14.69 19.64
N GLY A 282 -27.83 -15.42 20.08
CA GLY A 282 -27.45 -16.72 19.54
C GLY A 282 -28.29 -17.88 20.07
N THR A 283 -28.18 -19.03 19.38
CA THR A 283 -29.05 -20.20 19.60
C THR A 283 -28.52 -21.22 20.63
N GLY A 284 -27.24 -21.06 21.06
CA GLY A 284 -26.54 -22.06 21.86
C GLY A 284 -26.22 -23.35 21.06
N ALA A 285 -25.94 -23.23 19.78
CA ALA A 285 -25.68 -24.33 18.86
C ALA A 285 -26.84 -25.36 18.82
N ALA A 286 -28.08 -24.86 18.71
CA ALA A 286 -29.26 -25.71 18.60
C ALA A 286 -29.20 -26.61 17.35
N ARG A 287 -29.73 -27.84 17.47
CA ARG A 287 -29.88 -28.76 16.35
C ARG A 287 -30.81 -28.17 15.30
N THR A 288 -30.52 -28.46 14.05
CA THR A 288 -31.29 -28.03 12.89
C THR A 288 -31.71 -29.22 12.02
N SER A 289 -32.73 -29.03 11.19
CA SER A 289 -33.24 -30.01 10.22
C SER A 289 -33.41 -29.33 8.85
N LEU A 290 -32.38 -28.62 8.41
CA LEU A 290 -32.39 -27.89 7.16
C LEU A 290 -32.19 -28.84 5.96
N GLU A 291 -32.85 -28.54 4.85
CA GLU A 291 -32.65 -29.24 3.56
C GLU A 291 -31.62 -28.50 2.70
N GLU A 292 -31.58 -27.17 2.83
CA GLU A 292 -30.68 -26.28 2.07
C GLU A 292 -30.11 -25.17 2.95
N LEU A 293 -28.89 -24.74 2.64
CA LEU A 293 -28.25 -23.57 3.24
C LEU A 293 -27.51 -22.77 2.16
N ASN A 294 -27.93 -21.53 1.90
CA ASN A 294 -27.27 -20.65 0.97
C ASN A 294 -26.20 -19.82 1.67
N THR A 295 -24.95 -19.92 1.19
CA THR A 295 -23.79 -19.19 1.72
C THR A 295 -23.39 -18.00 0.83
N GLY A 296 -24.20 -17.68 -0.20
CA GLY A 296 -23.93 -16.58 -1.14
C GLY A 296 -22.67 -16.85 -1.97
N GLU A 297 -21.89 -15.83 -2.18
CA GLU A 297 -20.63 -15.90 -2.95
C GLU A 297 -19.40 -16.17 -2.08
N SER A 298 -19.54 -16.27 -0.75
CA SER A 298 -18.41 -16.37 0.17
C SER A 298 -17.81 -17.77 0.25
N GLY A 299 -16.60 -17.95 -0.30
CA GLY A 299 -15.86 -19.20 -0.19
C GLY A 299 -15.43 -19.53 1.25
N LEU A 300 -15.16 -18.52 2.09
CA LEU A 300 -14.87 -18.69 3.51
C LEU A 300 -16.10 -19.20 4.26
N LEU A 301 -17.23 -18.51 4.10
CA LEU A 301 -18.48 -18.87 4.80
C LEU A 301 -18.91 -20.30 4.44
N THR A 302 -18.83 -20.65 3.16
CA THR A 302 -19.14 -22.01 2.69
C THR A 302 -18.31 -23.06 3.40
N ARG A 303 -16.97 -22.91 3.39
CA ARG A 303 -16.06 -23.87 4.03
C ARG A 303 -16.18 -23.88 5.55
N LEU A 304 -16.54 -22.74 6.15
CA LEU A 304 -16.81 -22.66 7.59
C LEU A 304 -18.10 -23.42 7.96
N CYS A 305 -19.14 -23.29 7.15
CA CYS A 305 -20.44 -23.90 7.40
C CYS A 305 -20.46 -25.42 7.16
N ILE A 306 -19.69 -25.96 6.24
CA ILE A 306 -19.70 -27.39 5.93
C ILE A 306 -19.51 -28.27 7.19
N PRO A 307 -18.41 -28.16 7.97
CA PRO A 307 -18.25 -28.99 9.17
C PRO A 307 -19.21 -28.58 10.31
N ILE A 308 -19.55 -27.30 10.45
CA ILE A 308 -20.51 -26.84 11.46
C ILE A 308 -21.87 -27.50 11.23
N MET A 309 -22.35 -27.50 9.98
CA MET A 309 -23.63 -28.11 9.64
C MET A 309 -23.61 -29.64 9.74
N ALA A 310 -22.46 -30.26 9.48
CA ALA A 310 -22.29 -31.68 9.70
C ALA A 310 -22.38 -32.09 11.19
N VAL A 311 -22.21 -31.13 12.13
CA VAL A 311 -22.48 -31.34 13.56
C VAL A 311 -23.92 -30.99 13.93
N LEU A 312 -24.46 -29.90 13.40
CA LEU A 312 -25.75 -29.34 13.85
C LEU A 312 -26.96 -29.96 13.14
N ASN A 313 -26.85 -30.32 11.88
CA ASN A 313 -27.98 -30.81 11.09
C ASN A 313 -28.23 -32.31 11.34
N ASP A 314 -29.48 -32.75 11.30
CA ASP A 314 -29.87 -34.15 11.57
C ASP A 314 -30.17 -34.94 10.30
N ARG A 315 -30.11 -34.31 9.12
CA ARG A 315 -30.41 -34.94 7.81
C ARG A 315 -29.41 -34.45 6.74
N PRO A 316 -29.34 -35.11 5.57
CA PRO A 316 -28.55 -34.57 4.44
C PRO A 316 -28.94 -33.12 4.12
N LEU A 317 -27.94 -32.32 3.79
CA LEU A 317 -28.07 -30.87 3.55
C LEU A 317 -27.39 -30.51 2.25
N THR A 318 -28.07 -29.71 1.42
CA THR A 318 -27.48 -29.09 0.24
C THR A 318 -26.92 -27.70 0.56
N ILE A 319 -25.63 -27.52 0.37
CA ILE A 319 -25.00 -26.18 0.46
C ILE A 319 -25.10 -25.53 -0.91
N LEU A 320 -25.72 -24.36 -0.95
CA LEU A 320 -25.89 -23.51 -2.13
C LEU A 320 -24.91 -22.35 -2.11
N GLY A 321 -24.59 -21.85 -3.31
CA GLY A 321 -23.76 -20.66 -3.52
C GLY A 321 -24.25 -19.84 -4.70
N GLU A 322 -23.63 -18.67 -4.89
CA GLU A 322 -24.02 -17.70 -5.92
C GLU A 322 -22.81 -17.19 -6.70
N LYS A 323 -23.07 -16.52 -7.82
CA LYS A 323 -22.10 -15.78 -8.67
C LYS A 323 -20.84 -16.60 -8.98
N THR A 324 -19.64 -16.05 -8.66
CA THR A 324 -18.34 -16.69 -8.97
C THR A 324 -18.14 -18.01 -8.23
N LEU A 325 -18.77 -18.21 -7.07
CA LEU A 325 -18.62 -19.44 -6.29
C LEU A 325 -19.16 -20.68 -7.03
N LEU A 326 -20.14 -20.53 -7.94
CA LEU A 326 -20.68 -21.62 -8.74
C LEU A 326 -19.62 -22.30 -9.64
N GLN A 327 -18.61 -21.55 -10.05
CA GLN A 327 -17.53 -22.07 -10.89
C GLN A 327 -16.28 -22.49 -10.10
N ARG A 328 -16.17 -22.02 -8.85
CA ARG A 328 -14.99 -22.17 -8.02
C ARG A 328 -14.94 -23.55 -7.37
N PRO A 329 -13.88 -24.35 -7.56
CA PRO A 329 -13.73 -25.60 -6.87
C PRO A 329 -13.42 -25.40 -5.38
N LEU A 330 -14.02 -26.21 -4.54
CA LEU A 330 -13.73 -26.28 -3.11
C LEU A 330 -12.81 -27.49 -2.86
N LYS A 331 -11.58 -27.39 -3.40
CA LYS A 331 -10.60 -28.48 -3.39
C LYS A 331 -10.38 -29.04 -1.98
N GLY A 332 -10.18 -30.33 -1.87
CA GLY A 332 -9.90 -31.00 -0.62
C GLY A 332 -11.11 -31.23 0.29
N VAL A 333 -12.28 -30.63 0.00
CA VAL A 333 -13.45 -30.75 0.88
C VAL A 333 -13.90 -32.20 1.05
N GLN A 334 -13.90 -32.98 -0.02
CA GLN A 334 -14.33 -34.39 0.02
C GLN A 334 -13.39 -35.25 0.88
N SER A 335 -12.08 -35.13 0.66
CA SER A 335 -11.08 -35.93 1.39
C SER A 335 -10.99 -35.54 2.87
N ILE A 336 -10.98 -34.24 3.17
CA ILE A 336 -10.91 -33.76 4.54
C ILE A 336 -12.17 -34.12 5.33
N MET A 337 -13.36 -33.93 4.76
CA MET A 337 -14.62 -34.27 5.44
C MET A 337 -14.80 -35.80 5.58
N ALA A 338 -14.30 -36.58 4.64
CA ALA A 338 -14.28 -38.04 4.75
C ALA A 338 -13.44 -38.55 5.92
N SER A 339 -12.36 -37.86 6.30
CA SER A 339 -11.54 -38.16 7.50
C SER A 339 -12.35 -38.05 8.80
N PHE A 340 -13.44 -37.30 8.77
CA PHE A 340 -14.39 -37.16 9.87
C PHE A 340 -15.74 -37.87 9.61
N GLY A 341 -15.76 -38.84 8.68
CA GLY A 341 -16.92 -39.65 8.40
C GLY A 341 -18.10 -38.94 7.70
N VAL A 342 -17.87 -37.76 7.13
CA VAL A 342 -18.90 -36.96 6.44
C VAL A 342 -18.77 -37.10 4.93
N PRO A 343 -19.67 -37.84 4.24
CA PRO A 343 -19.73 -37.86 2.80
C PRO A 343 -20.10 -36.48 2.23
N VAL A 344 -19.32 -36.03 1.26
CA VAL A 344 -19.58 -34.80 0.49
C VAL A 344 -19.68 -35.16 -0.98
N ARG A 345 -20.81 -34.84 -1.61
CA ARG A 345 -21.01 -35.04 -3.04
C ARG A 345 -20.70 -33.78 -3.80
N SER A 346 -19.65 -33.76 -4.58
CA SER A 346 -19.15 -32.63 -5.34
C SER A 346 -18.14 -31.76 -4.57
N GLU A 347 -17.19 -31.17 -5.30
CA GLU A 347 -16.30 -30.15 -4.83
C GLU A 347 -16.71 -28.73 -5.32
N LYS A 348 -17.90 -28.59 -5.88
CA LYS A 348 -18.52 -27.31 -6.27
C LYS A 348 -19.92 -27.24 -5.70
N VAL A 349 -20.35 -26.02 -5.38
CA VAL A 349 -21.75 -25.78 -5.03
C VAL A 349 -22.62 -25.84 -6.30
N PRO A 350 -23.87 -26.37 -6.22
CA PRO A 350 -24.47 -26.96 -5.03
C PRO A 350 -23.81 -28.30 -4.67
N MET A 351 -23.57 -28.50 -3.35
CA MET A 351 -23.00 -29.75 -2.83
C MET A 351 -23.83 -30.33 -1.69
N GLU A 352 -23.98 -31.65 -1.67
CA GLU A 352 -24.67 -32.32 -0.59
C GLU A 352 -23.66 -32.84 0.45
N ILE A 353 -23.92 -32.58 1.71
CA ILE A 353 -23.21 -33.15 2.86
C ILE A 353 -24.13 -34.06 3.65
N THR A 354 -23.58 -35.15 4.14
CA THR A 354 -24.36 -36.12 4.92
C THR A 354 -23.84 -36.20 6.35
N PRO A 355 -24.55 -35.62 7.34
CA PRO A 355 -24.21 -35.75 8.76
C PRO A 355 -24.28 -37.20 9.25
N PRO A 356 -23.73 -37.54 10.45
CA PRO A 356 -23.06 -36.65 11.38
C PRO A 356 -21.55 -36.58 11.19
N LEU A 357 -20.91 -35.49 11.64
CA LEU A 357 -19.47 -35.40 11.80
C LEU A 357 -19.02 -36.27 12.99
N ILE A 358 -18.04 -37.11 12.76
CA ILE A 358 -17.48 -38.05 13.76
C ILE A 358 -16.17 -37.47 14.29
N PRO A 359 -16.09 -37.08 15.58
CA PRO A 359 -14.88 -36.55 16.17
C PRO A 359 -13.78 -37.60 16.29
N GLY A 360 -12.53 -37.22 16.08
CA GLY A 360 -11.37 -38.08 16.15
C GLY A 360 -10.10 -37.35 15.71
N ASN A 361 -9.00 -38.09 15.64
CA ASN A 361 -7.73 -37.58 15.14
C ASN A 361 -7.63 -37.74 13.63
N ALA A 362 -7.18 -36.71 12.92
CA ALA A 362 -7.01 -36.77 11.48
C ALA A 362 -5.77 -36.00 11.03
N GLU A 363 -5.07 -36.55 10.04
CA GLU A 363 -4.04 -35.86 9.28
C GLU A 363 -4.69 -35.29 8.02
N ILE A 364 -4.52 -34.00 7.78
CA ILE A 364 -5.13 -33.29 6.65
C ILE A 364 -4.11 -32.37 5.98
N SER A 365 -4.23 -32.20 4.67
CA SER A 365 -3.38 -31.26 3.94
C SER A 365 -3.89 -29.82 4.12
N GLY A 366 -2.99 -28.90 4.47
CA GLY A 366 -3.23 -27.45 4.50
C GLY A 366 -2.93 -26.76 3.17
N ARG A 367 -2.53 -27.51 2.13
CA ARG A 367 -2.13 -26.98 0.82
C ARG A 367 -3.21 -26.09 0.18
N ASP A 368 -4.48 -26.47 0.30
CA ASP A 368 -5.62 -25.74 -0.27
C ASP A 368 -6.07 -24.54 0.60
N GLY A 369 -5.42 -24.32 1.75
CA GLY A 369 -5.60 -23.17 2.64
C GLY A 369 -6.32 -23.47 3.94
N SER A 370 -6.53 -22.41 4.73
CA SER A 370 -6.98 -22.46 6.14
C SER A 370 -8.50 -22.54 6.33
N GLN A 371 -9.31 -22.31 5.30
CA GLN A 371 -10.74 -22.01 5.50
C GLN A 371 -11.58 -23.22 5.97
N LEU A 372 -11.35 -24.42 5.41
CA LEU A 372 -12.05 -25.62 5.85
C LEU A 372 -11.54 -26.09 7.22
N ILE A 373 -10.24 -25.91 7.48
CA ILE A 373 -9.62 -26.15 8.79
C ILE A 373 -10.28 -25.26 9.84
N SER A 374 -10.49 -23.97 9.55
CA SER A 374 -11.23 -23.04 10.39
C SER A 374 -12.65 -23.52 10.71
N GLY A 375 -13.32 -24.12 9.71
CA GLY A 375 -14.63 -24.73 9.90
C GLY A 375 -14.60 -25.94 10.85
N LEU A 376 -13.59 -26.81 10.73
CA LEU A 376 -13.39 -27.93 11.64
C LEU A 376 -13.07 -27.45 13.07
N MET A 377 -12.20 -26.44 13.21
CA MET A 377 -11.90 -25.83 14.51
C MET A 377 -13.16 -25.27 15.19
N ALA A 378 -14.11 -24.73 14.41
CA ALA A 378 -15.38 -24.24 14.94
C ALA A 378 -16.40 -25.36 15.24
N ALA A 379 -16.37 -26.47 14.51
CA ALA A 379 -17.34 -27.55 14.62
C ALA A 379 -16.98 -28.58 15.70
N LEU A 380 -15.72 -29.01 15.76
CA LEU A 380 -15.27 -30.10 16.64
C LEU A 380 -15.46 -29.83 18.15
N PRO A 381 -15.35 -28.60 18.66
CA PRO A 381 -15.65 -28.29 20.06
C PRO A 381 -17.08 -28.68 20.48
N LEU A 382 -18.03 -28.63 19.54
CA LEU A 382 -19.45 -29.00 19.78
C LEU A 382 -19.68 -30.51 19.86
N CYS A 383 -18.70 -31.31 19.43
CA CYS A 383 -18.78 -32.78 19.47
C CYS A 383 -18.54 -33.31 20.89
N GLY A 384 -19.06 -34.50 21.18
CA GLY A 384 -18.95 -35.09 22.52
C GLY A 384 -17.57 -35.69 22.89
N LYS A 385 -16.62 -35.76 21.96
CA LYS A 385 -15.28 -36.36 22.16
C LYS A 385 -14.19 -35.40 21.68
N ASN A 386 -12.98 -35.56 22.24
CA ASN A 386 -11.82 -34.82 21.84
C ASN A 386 -11.39 -35.20 20.41
N SER A 387 -10.73 -34.24 19.76
CA SER A 387 -10.16 -34.39 18.41
C SER A 387 -8.80 -33.73 18.31
N THR A 388 -7.94 -34.20 17.42
CA THR A 388 -6.71 -33.53 17.05
C THR A 388 -6.62 -33.48 15.52
N ILE A 389 -6.38 -32.29 14.99
CA ILE A 389 -6.15 -32.07 13.58
C ILE A 389 -4.65 -31.84 13.38
N TYR A 390 -3.99 -32.69 12.61
CA TYR A 390 -2.59 -32.49 12.17
C TYR A 390 -2.63 -31.96 10.75
N VAL A 391 -2.19 -30.72 10.56
CA VAL A 391 -2.20 -30.02 9.27
C VAL A 391 -0.80 -30.06 8.68
N SER A 392 -0.58 -30.88 7.66
CA SER A 392 0.66 -30.90 6.88
C SER A 392 0.65 -29.83 5.79
N GLU A 393 1.81 -29.33 5.41
CA GLU A 393 1.98 -28.28 4.38
C GLU A 393 1.02 -27.08 4.60
N PRO A 394 0.96 -26.50 5.80
CA PRO A 394 -0.03 -25.48 6.11
C PRO A 394 0.19 -24.21 5.27
N LYS A 395 -0.91 -23.64 4.76
CA LYS A 395 -0.93 -22.36 4.04
C LYS A 395 -1.96 -21.44 4.65
N SER A 396 -1.73 -20.13 4.54
CA SER A 396 -2.58 -19.12 5.18
C SER A 396 -2.69 -19.35 6.70
N ILE A 397 -1.58 -19.67 7.33
CA ILE A 397 -1.46 -20.00 8.76
C ILE A 397 -2.07 -18.91 9.66
N PRO A 398 -1.80 -17.59 9.44
CA PRO A 398 -2.36 -16.53 10.26
C PRO A 398 -3.89 -16.59 10.36
N TYR A 399 -4.59 -16.99 9.30
CA TYR A 399 -6.04 -17.11 9.31
C TYR A 399 -6.58 -18.31 10.14
N MET A 400 -5.76 -19.32 10.41
CA MET A 400 -6.09 -20.35 11.40
C MET A 400 -6.04 -19.77 12.81
N PHE A 401 -5.04 -18.93 13.10
CA PHE A 401 -4.91 -18.25 14.38
C PHE A 401 -5.95 -17.15 14.59
N ILE A 402 -6.39 -16.43 13.55
CA ILE A 402 -7.60 -15.57 13.64
C ILE A 402 -8.81 -16.40 14.09
N THR A 403 -8.93 -17.63 13.56
CA THR A 403 -10.04 -18.52 13.98
C THR A 403 -9.90 -18.93 15.44
N GLU A 404 -8.71 -19.30 15.87
CA GLU A 404 -8.41 -19.64 17.27
C GLU A 404 -8.72 -18.47 18.22
N ASP A 405 -8.26 -17.26 17.89
CA ASP A 405 -8.51 -16.04 18.65
C ASP A 405 -10.00 -15.74 18.78
N VAL A 406 -10.73 -15.74 17.66
CA VAL A 406 -12.19 -15.51 17.69
C VAL A 406 -12.90 -16.58 18.51
N LEU A 407 -12.56 -17.86 18.34
CA LEU A 407 -13.12 -18.95 19.14
C LEU A 407 -12.83 -18.76 20.63
N GLY A 408 -11.61 -18.32 20.98
CA GLY A 408 -11.19 -18.01 22.33
C GLY A 408 -12.05 -16.92 22.98
N LYS A 409 -12.37 -15.86 22.22
CA LYS A 409 -13.27 -14.76 22.66
C LYS A 409 -14.68 -15.27 22.96
N PHE A 410 -15.15 -16.28 22.24
CA PHE A 410 -16.43 -16.95 22.51
C PHE A 410 -16.31 -18.11 23.51
N GLY A 411 -15.21 -18.21 24.26
CA GLY A 411 -15.00 -19.18 25.35
C GLY A 411 -14.66 -20.59 24.92
N VAL A 412 -14.37 -20.81 23.65
CA VAL A 412 -13.88 -22.09 23.10
C VAL A 412 -12.35 -22.09 23.12
N ARG A 413 -11.76 -23.14 23.73
CA ARG A 413 -10.30 -23.26 23.85
C ARG A 413 -9.78 -24.38 22.98
N ILE A 414 -8.78 -24.05 22.18
CA ILE A 414 -8.00 -24.94 21.33
C ILE A 414 -6.53 -24.79 21.74
N LYS A 415 -5.76 -25.85 21.69
CA LYS A 415 -4.31 -25.78 21.86
C LYS A 415 -3.67 -26.00 20.49
N ALA A 416 -2.97 -24.99 20.01
CA ALA A 416 -2.17 -25.07 18.78
C ALA A 416 -0.71 -25.35 19.12
N GLU A 417 -0.05 -26.18 18.30
CA GLU A 417 1.39 -26.42 18.32
C GLU A 417 1.90 -26.41 16.88
N MET A 418 3.04 -25.79 16.67
CA MET A 418 3.69 -25.69 15.36
C MET A 418 4.99 -26.47 15.36
N GLU A 419 5.29 -27.11 14.25
CA GLU A 419 6.54 -27.80 13.97
C GLU A 419 7.18 -27.22 12.72
N GLY A 420 8.51 -27.02 12.73
CA GLY A 420 9.23 -26.44 11.61
C GLY A 420 10.62 -25.93 12.04
N ASP A 421 11.15 -24.98 11.31
CA ASP A 421 12.38 -24.29 11.67
C ASP A 421 12.12 -23.35 12.87
N GLU A 422 12.70 -23.69 14.04
CA GLU A 422 12.46 -22.98 15.30
C GLU A 422 12.78 -21.48 15.18
N ARG A 423 13.87 -21.11 14.51
CA ARG A 423 14.29 -19.73 14.37
C ARG A 423 13.30 -18.93 13.52
N MET A 424 12.89 -19.49 12.37
CA MET A 424 11.93 -18.83 11.49
C MET A 424 10.57 -18.67 12.19
N LEU A 425 10.13 -19.67 12.96
CA LEU A 425 8.88 -19.59 13.72
C LEU A 425 8.94 -18.54 14.85
N GLU A 426 10.09 -18.39 15.53
CA GLU A 426 10.28 -17.33 16.53
C GLU A 426 10.26 -15.93 15.90
N GLU A 427 10.77 -15.80 14.68
CA GLU A 427 10.72 -14.56 13.88
C GLU A 427 9.36 -14.33 13.19
N GLN A 428 8.37 -15.21 13.43
CA GLN A 428 7.04 -15.23 12.78
C GLN A 428 7.10 -15.40 11.25
N ASP A 429 8.18 -15.97 10.75
CA ASP A 429 8.28 -16.39 9.36
C ASP A 429 7.59 -17.75 9.18
N TRP A 430 6.32 -17.70 8.81
CA TRP A 430 5.47 -18.86 8.64
C TRP A 430 5.91 -19.79 7.50
N SER A 431 6.83 -19.38 6.64
CA SER A 431 7.38 -20.23 5.58
C SER A 431 8.20 -21.40 6.13
N GLY A 432 8.74 -21.24 7.34
CA GLY A 432 9.47 -22.28 8.08
C GLY A 432 8.57 -23.34 8.72
N CYS A 433 7.23 -23.18 8.69
CA CYS A 433 6.30 -24.11 9.33
C CYS A 433 6.01 -25.31 8.43
N SER A 434 6.32 -26.51 8.89
CA SER A 434 6.06 -27.76 8.19
C SER A 434 4.72 -28.40 8.57
N GLN A 435 4.29 -28.24 9.82
CA GLN A 435 3.06 -28.78 10.37
C GLN A 435 2.47 -27.89 11.45
N VAL A 436 1.16 -27.80 11.50
CA VAL A 436 0.42 -27.20 12.64
C VAL A 436 -0.55 -28.27 13.18
N SER A 437 -0.56 -28.46 14.50
CA SER A 437 -1.55 -29.34 15.14
C SER A 437 -2.49 -28.55 16.02
N PHE A 438 -3.78 -28.90 15.98
CA PHE A 438 -4.83 -28.32 16.81
C PHE A 438 -5.45 -29.40 17.69
N SER A 439 -5.20 -29.35 18.99
CA SER A 439 -5.83 -30.21 20.00
C SER A 439 -7.10 -29.56 20.52
N ILE A 440 -8.23 -30.20 20.24
CA ILE A 440 -9.58 -29.69 20.46
C ILE A 440 -10.32 -30.56 21.48
N ARG A 441 -10.65 -29.97 22.63
CA ARG A 441 -11.51 -30.65 23.61
C ARG A 441 -12.95 -30.62 23.11
N GLY A 442 -13.63 -31.77 23.12
CA GLY A 442 -15.05 -31.86 22.83
C GLY A 442 -15.93 -31.47 24.01
N GLY A 443 -17.23 -31.30 23.76
CA GLY A 443 -18.23 -30.92 24.77
C GLY A 443 -18.13 -29.48 25.23
N GLN A 444 -17.50 -28.62 24.47
CA GLN A 444 -17.47 -27.17 24.73
C GLN A 444 -18.74 -26.50 24.22
N SER A 445 -19.04 -25.35 24.74
CA SER A 445 -20.16 -24.51 24.33
C SER A 445 -19.69 -23.07 24.10
N TYR A 446 -20.21 -22.45 23.06
CA TYR A 446 -19.97 -21.06 22.77
C TYR A 446 -20.69 -20.16 23.80
N LYS A 447 -19.99 -19.16 24.28
CA LYS A 447 -20.51 -18.15 25.22
C LYS A 447 -20.66 -16.84 24.45
N ALA A 448 -21.71 -16.08 24.79
CA ALA A 448 -21.87 -14.74 24.25
C ALA A 448 -20.67 -13.85 24.64
N ALA A 449 -20.29 -12.99 23.72
CA ALA A 449 -19.12 -12.12 23.86
C ALA A 449 -19.36 -10.74 23.24
N ASP A 450 -18.72 -9.75 23.84
CA ASP A 450 -18.63 -8.40 23.30
C ASP A 450 -17.22 -8.21 22.74
N LEU A 451 -17.12 -7.85 21.48
CA LEU A 451 -15.83 -7.67 20.82
C LEU A 451 -15.88 -6.60 19.73
N ASP A 452 -14.73 -6.04 19.43
CA ASP A 452 -14.53 -5.09 18.34
C ASP A 452 -14.02 -5.84 17.11
N ILE A 453 -14.62 -5.55 15.95
CA ILE A 453 -14.17 -6.07 14.66
C ILE A 453 -13.12 -5.09 14.14
N GLU A 454 -11.91 -5.59 13.94
CA GLU A 454 -10.82 -4.79 13.39
C GLU A 454 -11.00 -4.46 11.91
N GLY A 455 -10.32 -3.41 11.42
CA GLY A 455 -10.32 -3.03 10.02
C GLY A 455 -9.65 -4.06 9.11
N ASP A 456 -10.01 -4.02 7.85
CA ASP A 456 -9.53 -4.96 6.81
C ASP A 456 -8.18 -4.49 6.26
N TRP A 457 -7.10 -5.19 6.62
CA TRP A 457 -5.75 -4.91 6.12
C TRP A 457 -5.61 -5.09 4.60
N SER A 458 -6.38 -6.01 3.99
CA SER A 458 -6.37 -6.14 2.53
C SER A 458 -6.96 -4.90 1.84
N ALA A 459 -7.97 -4.27 2.46
CA ALA A 459 -8.53 -2.99 1.97
C ALA A 459 -7.55 -1.84 2.24
N GLY A 460 -6.97 -1.78 3.45
CA GLY A 460 -5.96 -0.79 3.83
C GLY A 460 -4.75 -0.80 2.90
N ALA A 461 -4.26 -1.97 2.53
CA ALA A 461 -3.13 -2.14 1.63
C ALA A 461 -3.29 -1.37 0.30
N VAL A 462 -4.52 -1.30 -0.22
CA VAL A 462 -4.81 -0.58 -1.48
C VAL A 462 -4.48 0.91 -1.36
N PHE A 463 -4.89 1.53 -0.25
CA PHE A 463 -4.68 2.97 -0.02
C PHE A 463 -3.24 3.27 0.42
N LEU A 464 -2.63 2.39 1.21
CA LEU A 464 -1.23 2.52 1.60
C LEU A 464 -0.31 2.46 0.37
N VAL A 465 -0.56 1.54 -0.57
CA VAL A 465 0.17 1.47 -1.85
C VAL A 465 -0.08 2.72 -2.70
N ALA A 466 -1.34 3.20 -2.78
CA ALA A 466 -1.64 4.43 -3.50
C ALA A 466 -0.88 5.63 -2.89
N GLY A 467 -0.81 5.73 -1.55
CA GLY A 467 -0.03 6.76 -0.86
C GLY A 467 1.45 6.70 -1.19
N ALA A 468 2.04 5.50 -1.16
CA ALA A 468 3.46 5.27 -1.47
C ALA A 468 3.83 5.67 -2.91
N ILE A 469 2.95 5.42 -3.88
CA ILE A 469 3.19 5.72 -5.30
C ILE A 469 2.87 7.18 -5.63
N PHE A 470 1.71 7.68 -5.18
CA PHE A 470 1.11 8.91 -5.71
C PHE A 470 1.10 10.08 -4.73
N GLY A 471 1.38 9.88 -3.43
CA GLY A 471 1.34 10.99 -2.51
C GLY A 471 1.41 10.62 -1.03
N LYS A 472 0.30 10.75 -0.32
CA LYS A 472 0.19 10.41 1.11
C LYS A 472 -1.16 9.75 1.41
N ALA A 473 -1.14 8.70 2.20
CA ALA A 473 -2.35 8.08 2.75
C ALA A 473 -2.23 7.97 4.26
N GLU A 474 -3.28 8.35 4.97
CA GLU A 474 -3.46 8.13 6.40
C GLU A 474 -4.69 7.24 6.58
N VAL A 475 -4.46 6.03 7.07
CA VAL A 475 -5.45 4.96 7.14
C VAL A 475 -5.67 4.58 8.59
N SER A 476 -6.89 4.80 9.09
CA SER A 476 -7.31 4.49 10.47
C SER A 476 -8.14 3.21 10.55
N GLY A 477 -8.31 2.69 11.77
CA GLY A 477 -9.08 1.48 12.07
C GLY A 477 -8.32 0.18 11.81
N LEU A 478 -7.07 0.23 11.38
CA LEU A 478 -6.19 -0.94 11.26
C LEU A 478 -5.57 -1.25 12.63
N ASN A 479 -5.55 -2.53 12.99
CA ASN A 479 -4.85 -2.99 14.17
C ASN A 479 -3.45 -3.45 13.77
N THR A 480 -2.40 -2.81 14.27
CA THR A 480 -0.99 -3.13 13.96
C THR A 480 -0.50 -4.40 14.64
N ASP A 481 -1.21 -4.88 15.67
CA ASP A 481 -1.00 -6.20 16.29
C ASP A 481 -1.92 -7.29 15.68
N SER A 482 -2.50 -7.04 14.51
CA SER A 482 -3.45 -7.94 13.87
C SER A 482 -2.80 -9.26 13.42
N LEU A 483 -3.56 -10.34 13.55
CA LEU A 483 -3.22 -11.64 12.95
C LEU A 483 -3.58 -11.73 11.45
N GLN A 484 -4.07 -10.65 10.81
CA GLN A 484 -4.33 -10.65 9.37
C GLN A 484 -3.00 -10.74 8.62
N ALA A 485 -2.86 -11.75 7.74
CA ALA A 485 -1.63 -11.94 6.96
C ALA A 485 -1.28 -10.73 6.09
N ASP A 486 -2.28 -9.96 5.70
CA ASP A 486 -2.14 -8.78 4.84
C ASP A 486 -1.50 -7.58 5.57
N LEU A 487 -1.27 -7.66 6.89
CA LEU A 487 -0.40 -6.76 7.63
C LEU A 487 1.01 -6.68 7.01
N ALA A 488 1.47 -7.75 6.36
CA ALA A 488 2.76 -7.82 5.67
C ALA A 488 2.96 -6.68 4.65
N ILE A 489 1.90 -6.00 4.22
CA ILE A 489 2.02 -4.84 3.33
C ILE A 489 2.86 -3.72 3.93
N ALA A 490 2.85 -3.54 5.26
CA ALA A 490 3.64 -2.52 5.94
C ALA A 490 5.14 -2.75 5.73
N ASP A 491 5.61 -3.99 5.94
CA ASP A 491 7.01 -4.38 5.74
C ASP A 491 7.40 -4.33 4.27
N ILE A 492 6.50 -4.75 3.37
CA ILE A 492 6.71 -4.69 1.91
C ILE A 492 6.91 -3.23 1.46
N LEU A 493 6.12 -2.29 1.98
CA LEU A 493 6.24 -0.87 1.66
C LEU A 493 7.56 -0.28 2.16
N VAL A 494 7.99 -0.63 3.38
CA VAL A 494 9.30 -0.24 3.92
C VAL A 494 10.42 -0.82 3.06
N GLN A 495 10.34 -2.09 2.67
CA GLN A 495 11.32 -2.74 1.81
C GLN A 495 11.40 -2.09 0.42
N ALA A 496 10.26 -1.65 -0.13
CA ALA A 496 10.18 -0.89 -1.38
C ALA A 496 10.70 0.56 -1.25
N GLY A 497 11.06 1.02 -0.04
CA GLY A 497 11.61 2.35 0.22
C GLY A 497 10.55 3.41 0.54
N ALA A 498 9.28 3.03 0.76
CA ALA A 498 8.26 3.98 1.19
C ALA A 498 8.47 4.40 2.65
N VAL A 499 8.06 5.62 2.98
CA VAL A 499 8.04 6.10 4.36
C VAL A 499 6.74 5.66 5.02
N VAL A 500 6.85 4.77 6.00
CA VAL A 500 5.71 4.23 6.75
C VAL A 500 5.84 4.67 8.21
N SER A 501 4.76 5.20 8.79
CA SER A 501 4.70 5.57 10.20
C SER A 501 3.35 5.19 10.81
N GLU A 502 3.37 4.88 12.10
CA GLU A 502 2.18 4.62 12.89
C GLU A 502 1.95 5.81 13.82
N LEU A 503 0.76 6.38 13.79
CA LEU A 503 0.34 7.55 14.57
C LEU A 503 -1.05 7.31 15.15
N ASP A 504 -1.17 7.30 16.49
CA ASP A 504 -2.44 7.30 17.24
C ASP A 504 -3.56 6.37 16.67
N GLY A 505 -3.19 5.13 16.26
CA GLY A 505 -4.14 4.15 15.72
C GLY A 505 -4.43 4.33 14.22
N SER A 506 -3.62 5.10 13.50
CA SER A 506 -3.58 5.17 12.05
C SER A 506 -2.23 4.75 11.50
N VAL A 507 -2.21 4.26 10.27
CA VAL A 507 -1.00 3.94 9.51
C VAL A 507 -0.86 4.99 8.40
N CYS A 508 0.25 5.72 8.43
CA CYS A 508 0.57 6.73 7.44
C CYS A 508 1.64 6.24 6.48
N VAL A 509 1.44 6.44 5.19
CA VAL A 509 2.44 6.18 4.16
C VAL A 509 2.59 7.40 3.27
N SER A 510 3.84 7.79 3.00
CA SER A 510 4.16 8.89 2.12
C SER A 510 4.99 8.44 0.92
N LYS A 511 4.79 9.14 -0.20
CA LYS A 511 5.51 8.92 -1.47
C LYS A 511 7.02 9.03 -1.26
N ALA A 512 7.73 8.06 -1.85
CA ALA A 512 9.19 8.03 -1.89
C ALA A 512 9.67 7.49 -3.25
N PRO A 513 10.95 7.62 -3.59
CA PRO A 513 11.53 6.84 -4.68
C PRO A 513 11.42 5.36 -4.36
N LEU A 514 10.59 4.65 -5.14
CA LEU A 514 10.34 3.23 -4.88
C LEU A 514 11.31 2.37 -5.68
N GLU A 515 11.90 1.39 -5.01
CA GLU A 515 12.81 0.41 -5.57
C GLU A 515 12.21 -1.00 -5.52
N ARG A 516 12.79 -1.93 -6.28
CA ARG A 516 12.38 -3.33 -6.30
C ARG A 516 12.38 -3.93 -4.90
N PHE A 517 11.49 -4.86 -4.67
CA PHE A 517 11.38 -5.65 -3.45
C PHE A 517 11.12 -7.12 -3.77
N ASP A 518 11.34 -8.00 -2.81
CA ASP A 518 11.00 -9.42 -2.91
C ASP A 518 10.07 -9.80 -1.76
N ALA A 519 8.94 -10.46 -2.04
CA ALA A 519 7.98 -10.82 -1.01
C ALA A 519 7.42 -12.23 -1.21
N ASP A 520 7.30 -12.98 -0.10
CA ASP A 520 6.53 -14.24 -0.07
C ASP A 520 5.08 -13.94 0.33
N LEU A 521 4.17 -14.09 -0.61
CA LEU A 521 2.72 -13.88 -0.42
C LEU A 521 1.93 -15.19 -0.28
N GLY A 522 2.60 -16.31 -0.03
CA GLY A 522 1.97 -17.62 0.14
C GLY A 522 0.92 -17.64 1.26
N ASN A 523 1.13 -16.85 2.33
CA ASN A 523 0.17 -16.67 3.41
C ASN A 523 -0.82 -15.51 3.19
N ALA A 524 -0.46 -14.52 2.36
CA ALA A 524 -1.26 -13.31 2.06
C ALA A 524 -1.63 -13.19 0.57
N PRO A 525 -2.30 -14.18 -0.03
CA PRO A 525 -2.56 -14.18 -1.48
C PRO A 525 -3.49 -13.05 -1.96
N ASP A 526 -4.17 -12.36 -1.07
CA ASP A 526 -5.03 -11.22 -1.40
C ASP A 526 -4.23 -9.94 -1.67
N LEU A 527 -2.95 -9.89 -1.26
CA LEU A 527 -2.04 -8.79 -1.57
C LEU A 527 -1.45 -8.85 -3.00
N PHE A 528 -1.47 -10.00 -3.69
CA PHE A 528 -0.85 -10.12 -5.02
C PHE A 528 -1.29 -9.04 -6.01
N PRO A 529 -2.59 -8.74 -6.20
CA PRO A 529 -3.01 -7.73 -7.16
C PRO A 529 -2.42 -6.35 -6.85
N ILE A 530 -2.49 -5.90 -5.60
CA ILE A 530 -2.00 -4.57 -5.23
C ILE A 530 -0.46 -4.49 -5.16
N CYS A 531 0.21 -5.55 -4.71
CA CYS A 531 1.67 -5.63 -4.75
C CYS A 531 2.20 -5.69 -6.19
N SER A 532 1.44 -6.25 -7.13
CA SER A 532 1.79 -6.22 -8.55
C SER A 532 1.72 -4.80 -9.12
N VAL A 533 0.77 -3.98 -8.64
CA VAL A 533 0.71 -2.55 -8.98
C VAL A 533 1.86 -1.80 -8.34
N LEU A 534 2.15 -2.04 -7.05
CA LEU A 534 3.32 -1.45 -6.39
C LEU A 534 4.61 -1.75 -7.18
N ALA A 535 4.83 -3.03 -7.53
CA ALA A 535 5.98 -3.48 -8.31
C ALA A 535 6.10 -2.78 -9.66
N ALA A 536 4.97 -2.52 -10.35
CA ALA A 536 4.97 -1.78 -11.61
C ALA A 536 5.50 -0.35 -11.47
N PHE A 537 5.46 0.23 -10.25
CA PHE A 537 5.97 1.56 -9.92
C PHE A 537 7.26 1.54 -9.07
N CYS A 538 7.94 0.42 -8.97
CA CYS A 538 9.26 0.29 -8.34
C CYS A 538 10.34 0.14 -9.40
N ASP A 539 11.52 0.75 -9.21
CA ASP A 539 12.63 0.59 -10.16
C ASP A 539 13.27 -0.79 -10.02
N GLY A 540 13.34 -1.54 -11.13
CA GLY A 540 13.96 -2.86 -11.20
C GLY A 540 12.97 -4.02 -11.32
N ILE A 541 13.44 -5.24 -11.04
CA ILE A 541 12.63 -6.46 -11.12
C ILE A 541 12.24 -6.89 -9.71
N THR A 542 10.96 -6.85 -9.44
CA THR A 542 10.34 -7.35 -8.19
C THR A 542 9.92 -8.79 -8.36
N THR A 543 10.12 -9.61 -7.32
CA THR A 543 9.72 -11.02 -7.28
C THR A 543 8.68 -11.26 -6.18
N LEU A 544 7.51 -11.78 -6.57
CA LEU A 544 6.43 -12.18 -5.65
C LEU A 544 6.29 -13.69 -5.66
N LYS A 545 6.52 -14.36 -4.52
CA LYS A 545 6.42 -15.81 -4.36
C LYS A 545 5.04 -16.25 -3.90
N GLY A 546 4.63 -17.49 -4.24
CA GLY A 546 3.36 -18.06 -3.82
C GLY A 546 2.26 -17.99 -4.89
N VAL A 547 2.61 -17.91 -6.16
CA VAL A 547 1.68 -17.82 -7.32
C VAL A 547 0.69 -18.97 -7.36
N GLY A 548 1.12 -20.18 -6.96
CA GLY A 548 0.25 -21.36 -6.90
C GLY A 548 -1.02 -21.18 -6.05
N ARG A 549 -1.06 -20.15 -5.19
CA ARG A 549 -2.23 -19.79 -4.38
C ARG A 549 -3.32 -19.02 -5.13
N LEU A 550 -3.07 -18.59 -6.37
CA LEU A 550 -3.91 -17.65 -7.10
C LEU A 550 -4.98 -18.28 -7.98
N HIS A 551 -4.81 -19.57 -8.37
CA HIS A 551 -5.66 -20.23 -9.38
C HIS A 551 -7.11 -20.50 -8.95
N ASP A 552 -7.38 -20.66 -7.65
CA ASP A 552 -8.71 -21.05 -7.13
C ASP A 552 -9.35 -19.92 -6.29
N LYS A 553 -9.11 -18.68 -6.67
CA LYS A 553 -9.72 -17.49 -6.06
C LYS A 553 -11.02 -17.10 -6.78
N GLU A 554 -11.47 -15.87 -6.62
CA GLU A 554 -12.63 -15.31 -7.32
C GLU A 554 -12.45 -15.36 -8.85
N SER A 555 -11.22 -15.16 -9.28
CA SER A 555 -10.70 -15.39 -10.63
C SER A 555 -9.45 -16.27 -10.58
N ASP A 556 -8.93 -16.71 -11.72
CA ASP A 556 -7.52 -17.12 -11.81
C ASP A 556 -6.67 -15.83 -11.76
N ARG A 557 -6.31 -15.42 -10.54
CA ARG A 557 -5.60 -14.15 -10.31
C ARG A 557 -4.22 -14.14 -10.96
N ALA A 558 -3.58 -15.30 -11.14
CA ALA A 558 -2.28 -15.36 -11.80
C ALA A 558 -2.40 -14.90 -13.26
N VAL A 559 -3.41 -15.40 -13.97
CA VAL A 559 -3.72 -14.99 -15.35
C VAL A 559 -4.18 -13.53 -15.37
N ALA A 560 -5.12 -13.17 -14.50
CA ALA A 560 -5.69 -11.83 -14.44
C ALA A 560 -4.63 -10.73 -14.21
N ILE A 561 -3.65 -10.98 -13.32
CA ILE A 561 -2.55 -10.04 -13.04
C ILE A 561 -1.63 -9.91 -14.26
N LEU A 562 -1.26 -11.02 -14.92
CA LEU A 562 -0.45 -10.96 -16.13
C LEU A 562 -1.15 -10.18 -17.25
N GLU A 563 -2.45 -10.41 -17.46
CA GLU A 563 -3.26 -9.66 -18.43
C GLU A 563 -3.33 -8.17 -18.08
N MET A 564 -3.56 -7.84 -16.82
CA MET A 564 -3.57 -6.47 -16.31
C MET A 564 -2.24 -5.76 -16.61
N LEU A 565 -1.11 -6.35 -16.19
CA LEU A 565 0.21 -5.76 -16.37
C LEU A 565 0.57 -5.61 -17.85
N ALA A 566 0.29 -6.63 -18.68
CA ALA A 566 0.54 -6.58 -20.12
C ALA A 566 -0.25 -5.45 -20.81
N ARG A 567 -1.53 -5.25 -20.43
CA ARG A 567 -2.36 -4.15 -20.97
C ARG A 567 -1.85 -2.78 -20.56
N PHE A 568 -1.33 -2.64 -19.33
CA PHE A 568 -0.65 -1.42 -18.88
C PHE A 568 0.73 -1.20 -19.53
N GLY A 569 1.24 -2.16 -20.30
CA GLY A 569 2.56 -2.09 -20.93
C GLY A 569 3.71 -2.49 -19.98
N VAL A 570 3.42 -3.14 -18.87
CA VAL A 570 4.40 -3.61 -17.89
C VAL A 570 4.79 -5.05 -18.22
N ARG A 571 6.10 -5.34 -18.28
CA ARG A 571 6.61 -6.68 -18.48
C ARG A 571 6.52 -7.49 -17.20
N ALA A 572 5.93 -8.67 -17.31
CA ALA A 572 5.85 -9.63 -16.21
C ALA A 572 5.85 -11.06 -16.73
N GLN A 573 6.36 -11.98 -15.92
CA GLN A 573 6.36 -13.41 -16.22
C GLN A 573 6.23 -14.22 -14.94
N ILE A 574 5.69 -15.43 -15.07
CA ILE A 574 5.70 -16.41 -13.98
C ILE A 574 6.77 -17.45 -14.28
N VAL A 575 7.67 -17.65 -13.34
CA VAL A 575 8.72 -18.67 -13.38
C VAL A 575 8.55 -19.53 -12.14
N GLU A 576 8.15 -20.79 -12.33
CA GLU A 576 7.79 -21.71 -11.23
C GLU A 576 6.66 -21.14 -10.33
N ASP A 577 6.93 -20.85 -9.07
CA ASP A 577 5.98 -20.27 -8.11
C ASP A 577 6.22 -18.75 -7.87
N GLU A 578 6.94 -18.09 -8.77
CA GLU A 578 7.33 -16.69 -8.66
C GLU A 578 6.76 -15.84 -9.80
N LEU A 579 6.17 -14.70 -9.47
CA LEU A 579 5.78 -13.66 -10.41
C LEU A 579 6.86 -12.57 -10.40
N GLN A 580 7.54 -12.41 -11.53
CA GLN A 580 8.58 -11.40 -11.76
C GLN A 580 8.02 -10.25 -12.56
N ILE A 581 8.18 -9.02 -12.07
CA ILE A 581 7.61 -7.79 -12.64
C ILE A 581 8.73 -6.78 -12.85
N GLU A 582 8.93 -6.32 -14.11
CA GLU A 582 9.87 -5.27 -14.47
C GLU A 582 9.18 -3.91 -14.30
N GLY A 583 9.45 -3.22 -13.20
CA GLY A 583 8.84 -1.94 -12.87
C GLY A 583 9.73 -0.74 -13.15
N ARG A 584 9.13 0.45 -13.06
CA ARG A 584 9.79 1.74 -13.15
C ARG A 584 9.03 2.74 -12.29
N ASN A 585 9.73 3.54 -11.48
CA ASN A 585 9.07 4.48 -10.58
C ASN A 585 8.28 5.56 -11.34
N LEU A 586 7.29 6.15 -10.68
CA LEU A 586 6.38 7.11 -11.30
C LEU A 586 7.11 8.34 -11.85
N SER A 587 8.10 8.86 -11.14
CA SER A 587 8.86 10.04 -11.59
C SER A 587 9.63 9.74 -12.87
N SER A 588 10.29 8.59 -12.95
CA SER A 588 10.99 8.13 -14.16
C SER A 588 10.02 7.92 -15.33
N ARG A 589 8.82 7.36 -15.07
CA ARG A 589 7.77 7.20 -16.10
C ARG A 589 7.29 8.54 -16.63
N ILE A 590 7.03 9.51 -15.75
CA ILE A 590 6.58 10.85 -16.14
C ILE A 590 7.65 11.55 -17.01
N VAL A 591 8.90 11.52 -16.56
CA VAL A 591 10.02 12.16 -17.26
C VAL A 591 10.25 11.54 -18.65
N SER A 592 10.18 10.22 -18.76
CA SER A 592 10.37 9.52 -20.04
C SER A 592 9.12 9.52 -20.95
N GLY A 593 7.96 9.93 -20.43
CA GLY A 593 6.68 9.84 -21.15
C GLY A 593 6.18 8.40 -21.29
N ASP A 594 6.68 7.47 -20.49
CA ASP A 594 6.34 6.05 -20.51
C ASP A 594 5.36 5.70 -19.37
N LEU A 595 4.23 6.42 -19.33
CA LEU A 595 3.15 6.14 -18.40
C LEU A 595 2.48 4.80 -18.71
N LEU A 596 1.77 4.25 -17.73
CA LEU A 596 0.94 3.07 -17.95
C LEU A 596 -0.10 3.34 -19.04
N LYS A 597 -0.41 2.35 -19.86
CA LYS A 597 -1.36 2.51 -20.97
C LYS A 597 -2.80 2.38 -20.49
N GLY A 598 -3.63 3.40 -20.73
CA GLY A 598 -5.07 3.30 -20.45
C GLY A 598 -5.82 2.42 -21.45
N GLY A 599 -7.13 2.32 -21.29
CA GLY A 599 -8.01 1.54 -22.15
C GLY A 599 -9.05 0.73 -21.39
N SER A 600 -9.61 -0.30 -22.02
CA SER A 600 -10.60 -1.18 -21.39
C SER A 600 -9.93 -2.36 -20.69
N PHE A 601 -10.33 -2.61 -19.45
CA PHE A 601 -9.79 -3.67 -18.60
C PHE A 601 -10.91 -4.54 -18.05
N THR A 602 -10.61 -5.83 -17.87
CA THR A 602 -11.51 -6.74 -17.18
C THR A 602 -11.10 -6.91 -15.73
N THR A 603 -12.09 -6.84 -14.84
CA THR A 603 -11.94 -7.11 -13.41
C THR A 603 -12.00 -8.60 -13.12
N HIS A 604 -12.42 -9.41 -14.09
CA HIS A 604 -12.74 -10.84 -13.92
C HIS A 604 -13.75 -11.08 -12.77
N HIS A 605 -14.63 -10.11 -12.49
CA HIS A 605 -15.56 -10.10 -11.35
C HIS A 605 -14.86 -10.28 -9.98
N ASP A 606 -13.58 -9.91 -9.91
CA ASP A 606 -12.76 -10.00 -8.70
C ASP A 606 -12.52 -8.60 -8.12
N HIS A 607 -13.04 -8.39 -6.91
CA HIS A 607 -12.95 -7.11 -6.21
C HIS A 607 -11.50 -6.65 -5.96
N ARG A 608 -10.56 -7.58 -5.72
CA ARG A 608 -9.14 -7.24 -5.53
C ARG A 608 -8.49 -6.78 -6.82
N MET A 609 -8.88 -7.37 -7.96
CA MET A 609 -8.45 -6.91 -9.28
C MET A 609 -9.03 -5.52 -9.59
N ALA A 610 -10.32 -5.28 -9.32
CA ALA A 610 -10.96 -3.98 -9.54
C ALA A 610 -10.27 -2.87 -8.75
N MET A 611 -9.97 -3.10 -7.46
CA MET A 611 -9.26 -2.13 -6.63
C MET A 611 -7.82 -1.87 -7.13
N ALA A 612 -7.08 -2.92 -7.48
CA ALA A 612 -5.73 -2.79 -8.03
C ALA A 612 -5.72 -2.02 -9.36
N LEU A 613 -6.67 -2.31 -10.26
CA LEU A 613 -6.85 -1.59 -11.52
C LEU A 613 -7.12 -0.09 -11.29
N LYS A 614 -7.90 0.27 -10.26
CA LYS A 614 -8.12 1.68 -9.90
C LYS A 614 -6.82 2.36 -9.52
N ILE A 615 -6.00 1.75 -8.67
CA ILE A 615 -4.72 2.35 -8.27
C ILE A 615 -3.77 2.46 -9.46
N ALA A 616 -3.64 1.41 -10.27
CA ALA A 616 -2.82 1.46 -11.49
C ALA A 616 -3.29 2.56 -12.46
N SER A 617 -4.63 2.76 -12.59
CA SER A 617 -5.22 3.77 -13.46
C SER A 617 -4.80 5.21 -13.13
N MET A 618 -4.43 5.47 -11.87
CA MET A 618 -3.96 6.79 -11.43
C MET A 618 -2.63 7.18 -12.09
N GLY A 619 -1.84 6.20 -12.57
CA GLY A 619 -0.59 6.42 -13.30
C GLY A 619 -0.68 6.17 -14.80
N ALA A 620 -1.89 6.11 -15.37
CA ALA A 620 -2.11 5.83 -16.77
C ALA A 620 -2.11 7.11 -17.65
N ASP A 621 -1.71 6.96 -18.90
CA ASP A 621 -1.67 8.04 -19.91
C ASP A 621 -3.07 8.45 -20.44
N SER A 622 -4.04 7.59 -20.27
CA SER A 622 -5.41 7.77 -20.76
C SER A 622 -6.42 7.03 -19.86
N PRO A 623 -7.72 7.33 -19.95
CA PRO A 623 -8.73 6.73 -19.09
C PRO A 623 -8.73 5.21 -19.10
N VAL A 624 -8.94 4.61 -17.92
CA VAL A 624 -9.12 3.18 -17.71
C VAL A 624 -10.61 2.91 -17.46
N VAL A 625 -11.19 2.04 -18.27
CA VAL A 625 -12.61 1.65 -18.19
C VAL A 625 -12.67 0.20 -17.74
N LEU A 626 -13.44 -0.07 -16.69
CA LEU A 626 -13.65 -1.41 -16.14
C LEU A 626 -14.96 -2.01 -16.63
N ASP A 627 -14.98 -3.31 -16.89
CA ASP A 627 -16.18 -4.05 -17.30
C ASP A 627 -17.17 -4.28 -16.14
N ASP A 628 -16.68 -4.46 -14.92
CA ASP A 628 -17.48 -4.68 -13.70
C ASP A 628 -16.85 -3.96 -12.51
N ALA A 629 -17.23 -2.70 -12.30
CA ALA A 629 -16.80 -1.92 -11.15
C ALA A 629 -17.54 -2.31 -9.85
N ASP A 630 -18.74 -2.87 -9.94
CA ASP A 630 -19.61 -3.15 -8.80
C ASP A 630 -19.13 -4.37 -7.99
N CYS A 631 -18.26 -5.19 -8.53
CA CYS A 631 -17.71 -6.37 -7.83
C CYS A 631 -16.98 -6.01 -6.54
N VAL A 632 -16.56 -4.74 -6.32
CA VAL A 632 -15.96 -4.26 -5.06
C VAL A 632 -16.92 -4.37 -3.87
N ALA A 633 -18.24 -4.36 -4.10
CA ALA A 633 -19.26 -4.49 -3.06
C ALA A 633 -19.14 -5.78 -2.24
N LYS A 634 -18.45 -6.79 -2.77
CA LYS A 634 -18.14 -8.05 -2.08
C LYS A 634 -17.37 -7.82 -0.77
N SER A 635 -16.48 -6.82 -0.72
CA SER A 635 -15.67 -6.51 0.47
C SER A 635 -15.67 -5.04 0.86
N PHE A 636 -15.88 -4.11 -0.08
CA PHE A 636 -15.80 -2.67 0.17
C PHE A 636 -16.80 -1.89 -0.70
N PRO A 637 -18.10 -1.85 -0.36
CA PRO A 637 -19.14 -1.19 -1.17
C PRO A 637 -18.88 0.30 -1.47
N GLY A 638 -18.31 1.06 -0.52
CA GLY A 638 -18.02 2.50 -0.66
C GLY A 638 -16.68 2.83 -1.32
N PHE A 639 -15.98 1.85 -1.93
CA PHE A 639 -14.63 2.03 -2.44
C PHE A 639 -14.48 3.19 -3.45
N TRP A 640 -15.40 3.29 -4.41
CA TRP A 640 -15.31 4.29 -5.49
C TRP A 640 -15.50 5.72 -5.00
N GLU A 641 -16.32 5.92 -3.97
CA GLU A 641 -16.62 7.23 -3.38
C GLU A 641 -15.38 7.92 -2.81
N LEU A 642 -14.33 7.13 -2.49
CA LEU A 642 -13.09 7.63 -1.91
C LEU A 642 -12.11 8.23 -2.95
N PHE A 643 -12.46 8.16 -4.24
CA PHE A 643 -11.64 8.70 -5.33
C PHE A 643 -12.34 9.83 -6.12
N ASP A 644 -13.56 10.20 -5.75
CA ASP A 644 -14.35 11.25 -6.40
C ASP A 644 -14.07 12.64 -5.78
N TYR A 645 -12.77 13.03 -5.69
CA TYR A 645 -12.36 14.37 -5.23
C TYR A 645 -11.64 15.15 -6.32
#